data_5189981d568f9b84429f6e1704bd3d99
#
_entry.id   5189981d568f9b84429f6e1704bd3d99
#
_cell.length_a   1.000
_cell.length_b   1.000
_cell.length_c   1.000
_cell.angle_alpha   90.00
_cell.angle_beta   90.00
_cell.angle_gamma   90.00
#
_symmetry.space_group_name_H-M   'P 1'
#
loop_
_entity.id
_entity.type
_entity.pdbx_description
1 polymer ?
#
loop_
_entity_poly.entity_id
_entity_poly.type
_entity_poly.pdbx_seq_one_letter_code
_entity_poly.pdbx_strand_id
1 'polypeptide(L)'
;MVFLSPLSAQEIEYGMTRKTYEIAGIEVEGADSYEDFVLIGFSGLAVGDKIEVPGDQITKAIKRFWKQGLFSSVKIKAKKIEGNQIWLIIALEQRPRISEVRYEGLKKSEKEDVEVKAGIRQGSQMTPNVEDHAKTVIKKYLAEKGYHNSEVTILQQNDPDHPGYVRVAVLVDKKAKTKVGKIYITGNEALTHRQINKAMKKTNDNDIINLFRTKKFVTEEYEKDKQAVIEKYNEHGYRDAYIVADSVVPNPEDPTRVDVYMTISEGDKYYIRSVKWVGNTVYPYELLDATLGVKPGDVYNLKTLNDRLTGDDDAVSKLYTDRGYLFFNVEPVEVNVENDSIDFEMRMYEGKPATINEINIVGNTRVYEHVVRRELYTKPGQLYSQSDIMRSLRELAQMGHFDQEKLVPDIQPNPEDGTVDITYQLETKSSDQIEFSLGWGATGLVGSLGLKFTNFAIQNLFNKKSYRIVPQGEGQTFSINARTNGIYYTSASISFLEPWLGGKRPNSLSVSLYFANQTGYSSRYQKAYQNLYNSYSSYYYYSGNSNYYQQLAESEADKDKYLRTLGAAIGYGKRLRWPDDYFQFYGELSYQMYMMKDWPYLLISDGTSHNLSLNLQLSRSSIDNPIYTRRGSQFTLGLKITPPWSLFNGKDYSQMTNSEKYHLIEYHKWKFTGKVFTPLTRDSKLVLMTRAEFGYLGHFNKDAKSPFESFYMGGDGMSSYTSYSTEYVAMRGYSSGALTPYDAATGRNMGYLYNKFTMELRYPISLEQSATIWALAFVEAGNCFADIKDYNPFNLKRSAGVGVRIFLPMFGLLGIDWGWGFDEINGSKQYSGSQFHFVLGQEL
;
A
#
# COMPACT_ATOMS: atom_id res chain seq x y z
N MET A 1 -26.20 35.52 -78.43
CA MET A 1 -25.04 34.69 -78.13
C MET A 1 -23.80 35.57 -77.99
N VAL A 2 -23.47 35.96 -76.75
CA VAL A 2 -22.28 36.75 -76.50
C VAL A 2 -21.30 35.81 -75.77
N PHE A 3 -20.25 35.47 -76.50
CA PHE A 3 -19.15 34.68 -75.88
C PHE A 3 -18.37 35.59 -74.92
N LEU A 4 -18.50 35.33 -73.60
CA LEU A 4 -17.56 35.87 -72.64
C LEU A 4 -16.30 35.01 -72.73
N SER A 5 -15.24 35.53 -73.23
CA SER A 5 -13.90 34.94 -73.14
C SER A 5 -13.41 34.98 -71.70
N PRO A 6 -12.76 33.91 -71.14
CA PRO A 6 -12.14 33.98 -69.85
C PRO A 6 -10.97 35.00 -69.93
N LEU A 7 -10.98 35.98 -69.05
CA LEU A 7 -9.83 36.84 -68.80
C LEU A 7 -8.67 35.94 -68.26
N SER A 8 -7.70 35.62 -69.14
CA SER A 8 -6.48 35.00 -68.71
C SER A 8 -5.64 36.02 -67.90
N ALA A 9 -5.20 35.70 -66.72
CA ALA A 9 -4.22 36.50 -65.99
C ALA A 9 -2.97 36.67 -66.83
N GLN A 10 -2.53 37.91 -66.96
CA GLN A 10 -1.33 38.23 -67.73
C GLN A 10 -0.10 37.69 -66.97
N GLU A 11 0.60 36.71 -67.55
CA GLU A 11 1.87 36.23 -66.98
C GLU A 11 2.91 37.33 -67.12
N ILE A 12 3.52 37.77 -66.04
CA ILE A 12 4.61 38.65 -65.97
C ILE A 12 5.89 37.82 -66.23
N GLU A 13 6.50 37.92 -67.40
CA GLU A 13 7.87 37.44 -67.61
C GLU A 13 8.82 38.23 -66.68
N TYR A 14 9.49 37.54 -65.78
CA TYR A 14 10.49 38.08 -64.88
C TYR A 14 11.71 38.50 -65.69
N GLY A 15 11.65 39.72 -66.31
CA GLY A 15 12.77 40.36 -67.03
C GLY A 15 13.84 40.85 -66.04
N MET A 16 15.08 41.02 -66.52
CA MET A 16 16.23 41.52 -65.70
C MET A 16 16.06 42.97 -65.20
N THR A 17 15.09 43.73 -65.73
CA THR A 17 14.85 45.12 -65.30
C THR A 17 13.72 45.26 -64.30
N ARG A 18 14.02 45.78 -63.09
CA ARG A 18 13.03 46.11 -62.11
C ARG A 18 12.14 47.28 -62.58
N LYS A 19 10.83 47.12 -62.43
CA LYS A 19 9.87 48.20 -62.66
C LYS A 19 9.11 48.49 -61.41
N THR A 20 8.84 49.76 -61.09
CA THR A 20 8.08 50.23 -60.01
C THR A 20 6.61 50.31 -60.36
N TYR A 21 5.72 49.70 -59.62
CA TYR A 21 4.29 49.78 -59.80
C TYR A 21 3.63 50.26 -58.51
N GLU A 22 2.49 50.95 -58.60
CA GLU A 22 1.61 51.28 -57.48
C GLU A 22 0.49 50.26 -57.41
N ILE A 23 0.26 49.69 -56.19
CA ILE A 23 -0.81 48.71 -56.01
C ILE A 23 -2.16 49.40 -56.08
N ALA A 24 -2.96 49.10 -57.05
CA ALA A 24 -4.29 49.67 -57.24
C ALA A 24 -5.41 48.77 -56.64
N GLY A 25 -5.11 47.48 -56.34
CA GLY A 25 -6.06 46.58 -55.68
C GLY A 25 -5.34 45.27 -55.29
N ILE A 26 -5.84 44.64 -54.26
CA ILE A 26 -5.39 43.34 -53.77
C ILE A 26 -6.62 42.48 -53.54
N GLU A 27 -6.66 41.31 -54.15
CA GLU A 27 -7.66 40.28 -53.94
C GLU A 27 -7.03 39.04 -53.32
N VAL A 28 -7.79 38.26 -52.55
CA VAL A 28 -7.31 37.00 -51.99
C VAL A 28 -8.16 35.88 -52.57
N GLU A 29 -7.53 34.78 -52.95
CA GLU A 29 -8.17 33.58 -53.46
C GLU A 29 -7.74 32.35 -52.67
N GLY A 30 -8.69 31.42 -52.39
CA GLY A 30 -8.40 30.06 -51.89
C GLY A 30 -8.18 29.98 -50.39
N ALA A 31 -8.60 31.00 -49.64
CA ALA A 31 -8.51 31.00 -48.16
C ALA A 31 -9.80 31.42 -47.49
N ASP A 32 -10.91 30.81 -47.91
CA ASP A 32 -12.30 31.21 -47.55
C ASP A 32 -12.64 31.18 -46.06
N SER A 33 -11.82 30.54 -45.23
CA SER A 33 -11.96 30.53 -43.79
C SER A 33 -11.37 31.75 -43.05
N TYR A 34 -10.78 32.69 -43.79
CA TYR A 34 -10.20 33.93 -43.27
C TYR A 34 -10.78 35.14 -43.99
N GLU A 35 -10.96 36.23 -43.26
CA GLU A 35 -11.41 37.49 -43.87
C GLU A 35 -10.28 38.09 -44.76
N ASP A 36 -10.59 38.52 -45.96
CA ASP A 36 -9.61 39.03 -46.91
C ASP A 36 -8.72 40.14 -46.35
N PHE A 37 -9.34 41.07 -45.59
CA PHE A 37 -8.58 42.20 -44.99
C PHE A 37 -7.50 41.75 -44.00
N VAL A 38 -7.75 40.62 -43.28
CA VAL A 38 -6.77 40.04 -42.37
C VAL A 38 -5.59 39.47 -43.14
N LEU A 39 -5.86 38.75 -44.24
CA LEU A 39 -4.83 38.16 -45.07
C LEU A 39 -4.05 39.23 -45.82
N ILE A 40 -4.69 40.27 -46.31
CA ILE A 40 -4.01 41.42 -46.92
C ILE A 40 -3.11 42.10 -45.90
N GLY A 41 -3.58 42.31 -44.64
CA GLY A 41 -2.77 42.82 -43.56
C GLY A 41 -1.55 41.96 -43.24
N PHE A 42 -1.68 40.62 -43.26
CA PHE A 42 -0.58 39.68 -43.05
C PHE A 42 0.48 39.77 -44.15
N SER A 43 0.08 40.06 -45.40
CA SER A 43 1.02 40.23 -46.51
C SER A 43 1.97 41.40 -46.27
N GLY A 44 1.48 42.45 -45.58
CA GLY A 44 2.13 43.73 -45.38
C GLY A 44 2.22 44.51 -46.70
N LEU A 45 1.31 44.24 -47.61
CA LEU A 45 1.06 45.02 -48.84
C LEU A 45 -0.24 45.78 -48.64
N ALA A 46 -0.28 47.02 -49.05
CA ALA A 46 -1.49 47.85 -49.01
C ALA A 46 -1.75 48.52 -50.38
N VAL A 47 -3.02 48.81 -50.62
CA VAL A 47 -3.40 49.60 -51.81
C VAL A 47 -2.80 51.01 -51.68
N GLY A 48 -2.12 51.46 -52.77
CA GLY A 48 -1.35 52.68 -52.74
C GLY A 48 0.15 52.51 -52.47
N ASP A 49 0.60 51.35 -52.09
CA ASP A 49 2.02 51.08 -51.90
C ASP A 49 2.76 51.01 -53.27
N LYS A 50 3.95 51.54 -53.31
CA LYS A 50 4.87 51.43 -54.50
C LYS A 50 5.76 50.18 -54.28
N ILE A 51 5.64 49.22 -55.20
CA ILE A 51 6.42 47.98 -55.16
C ILE A 51 7.30 47.83 -56.39
N GLU A 52 8.46 47.29 -56.23
CA GLU A 52 9.33 46.86 -57.35
C GLU A 52 8.98 45.40 -57.72
N VAL A 53 8.79 45.13 -59.02
CA VAL A 53 8.54 43.81 -59.59
C VAL A 53 9.58 43.55 -60.67
N PRO A 54 10.36 42.50 -60.54
CA PRO A 54 10.61 41.66 -59.33
C PRO A 54 11.30 42.40 -58.20
N GLY A 55 10.84 42.15 -56.98
CA GLY A 55 11.37 42.88 -55.80
C GLY A 55 11.17 42.16 -54.45
N ASP A 56 11.81 42.75 -53.44
CA ASP A 56 11.86 42.18 -52.09
C ASP A 56 10.50 42.23 -51.37
N GLN A 57 9.64 43.20 -51.71
CA GLN A 57 8.34 43.35 -51.04
C GLN A 57 7.45 42.13 -51.25
N ILE A 58 7.35 41.63 -52.49
CA ILE A 58 6.60 40.42 -52.84
C ILE A 58 7.21 39.18 -52.15
N THR A 59 8.55 39.08 -52.20
CA THR A 59 9.26 37.99 -51.52
C THR A 59 9.02 38.03 -50.02
N LYS A 60 9.03 39.19 -49.37
CA LYS A 60 8.74 39.35 -47.94
C LYS A 60 7.30 39.01 -47.63
N ALA A 61 6.33 39.38 -48.45
CA ALA A 61 4.93 39.02 -48.26
C ALA A 61 4.74 37.49 -48.33
N ILE A 62 5.33 36.83 -49.34
CA ILE A 62 5.30 35.37 -49.43
C ILE A 62 5.92 34.70 -48.18
N LYS A 63 7.11 35.19 -47.75
CA LYS A 63 7.79 34.68 -46.57
C LYS A 63 6.99 34.87 -45.29
N ARG A 64 6.21 35.93 -45.15
CA ARG A 64 5.32 36.16 -44.01
C ARG A 64 4.23 35.10 -43.90
N PHE A 65 3.58 34.77 -45.02
CA PHE A 65 2.60 33.67 -45.07
C PHE A 65 3.21 32.33 -44.77
N TRP A 66 4.38 32.03 -45.31
CA TRP A 66 5.09 30.76 -45.03
C TRP A 66 5.50 30.65 -43.56
N LYS A 67 5.87 31.74 -42.92
CA LYS A 67 6.21 31.75 -41.51
C LYS A 67 5.04 31.37 -40.59
N GLN A 68 3.79 31.60 -41.03
CA GLN A 68 2.59 31.21 -40.28
C GLN A 68 2.36 29.68 -40.32
N GLY A 69 2.88 28.98 -41.31
CA GLY A 69 2.72 27.53 -41.48
C GLY A 69 1.33 27.06 -41.85
N LEU A 70 0.36 27.98 -42.05
CA LEU A 70 -1.06 27.69 -42.27
C LEU A 70 -1.42 27.33 -43.70
N PHE A 71 -0.53 27.62 -44.66
CA PHE A 71 -0.76 27.48 -46.11
C PHE A 71 0.16 26.44 -46.72
N SER A 72 -0.37 25.64 -47.61
CA SER A 72 0.39 24.67 -48.45
C SER A 72 0.99 25.30 -49.72
N SER A 73 0.35 26.34 -50.22
CA SER A 73 0.85 27.12 -51.36
C SER A 73 0.54 28.59 -51.16
N VAL A 74 1.52 29.41 -51.52
CA VAL A 74 1.41 30.89 -51.51
C VAL A 74 1.94 31.41 -52.81
N LYS A 75 1.06 32.04 -53.62
CA LYS A 75 1.43 32.67 -54.89
C LYS A 75 0.87 34.07 -54.94
N ILE A 76 1.67 35.04 -55.37
CA ILE A 76 1.18 36.40 -55.65
C ILE A 76 1.27 36.58 -57.15
N LYS A 77 0.12 36.82 -57.75
CA LYS A 77 -0.05 36.96 -59.20
C LYS A 77 -0.50 38.41 -59.51
N ALA A 78 -0.11 38.91 -60.69
CA ALA A 78 -0.74 40.12 -61.20
C ALA A 78 -2.05 39.77 -61.93
N LYS A 79 -3.16 40.33 -61.48
CA LYS A 79 -4.46 40.24 -62.15
C LYS A 79 -4.53 41.08 -63.35
N LYS A 80 -3.99 42.33 -63.27
CA LYS A 80 -3.99 43.34 -64.29
C LYS A 80 -2.87 44.32 -64.10
N ILE A 81 -2.31 44.86 -65.19
CA ILE A 81 -1.35 45.95 -65.16
C ILE A 81 -1.84 47.02 -66.14
N GLU A 82 -1.98 48.25 -65.69
CA GLU A 82 -2.33 49.41 -66.51
C GLU A 82 -1.39 50.55 -66.16
N GLY A 83 -0.51 50.81 -67.13
CA GLY A 83 0.53 51.81 -67.00
C GLY A 83 1.47 51.51 -65.84
N ASN A 84 1.41 52.28 -64.78
CA ASN A 84 2.23 52.16 -63.57
C ASN A 84 1.41 51.58 -62.42
N GLN A 85 0.16 51.11 -62.62
CA GLN A 85 -0.72 50.50 -61.62
C GLN A 85 -0.78 49.01 -61.82
N ILE A 86 -0.78 48.24 -60.67
CA ILE A 86 -0.86 46.80 -60.65
C ILE A 86 -1.97 46.32 -59.68
N TRP A 87 -2.76 45.39 -60.13
CA TRP A 87 -3.71 44.66 -59.28
C TRP A 87 -3.14 43.29 -58.96
N LEU A 88 -3.06 42.96 -57.65
CA LEU A 88 -2.48 41.71 -57.16
C LEU A 88 -3.55 40.72 -56.73
N ILE A 89 -3.33 39.44 -56.99
CA ILE A 89 -4.05 38.34 -56.45
C ILE A 89 -3.11 37.56 -55.51
N ILE A 90 -3.46 37.45 -54.26
CA ILE A 90 -2.80 36.57 -53.30
C ILE A 90 -3.53 35.24 -53.30
N ALA A 91 -2.99 34.29 -54.05
CA ALA A 91 -3.55 32.94 -54.17
C ALA A 91 -2.95 32.06 -53.05
N LEU A 92 -3.79 31.65 -52.13
CA LEU A 92 -3.43 30.84 -50.96
C LEU A 92 -4.11 29.49 -51.05
N GLU A 93 -3.44 28.47 -50.65
CA GLU A 93 -4.02 27.15 -50.47
C GLU A 93 -3.85 26.75 -49.01
N GLN A 94 -4.96 26.56 -48.32
CA GLN A 94 -4.94 26.24 -46.90
C GLN A 94 -4.48 24.81 -46.69
N ARG A 95 -3.71 24.60 -45.61
CA ARG A 95 -3.45 23.24 -45.15
C ARG A 95 -4.73 22.61 -44.59
N PRO A 96 -4.94 21.31 -44.87
CA PRO A 96 -6.17 20.63 -44.44
C PRO A 96 -6.31 20.61 -42.92
N ARG A 97 -7.54 20.59 -42.44
CA ARG A 97 -7.90 20.37 -41.03
C ARG A 97 -8.08 18.89 -40.77
N ILE A 98 -7.90 18.50 -39.53
CA ILE A 98 -8.02 17.11 -39.10
C ILE A 98 -9.50 16.79 -38.84
N SER A 99 -10.06 15.83 -39.58
CA SER A 99 -11.43 15.33 -39.34
C SER A 99 -11.46 14.20 -38.32
N GLU A 100 -10.49 13.31 -38.33
CA GLU A 100 -10.38 12.16 -37.45
C GLU A 100 -8.93 11.81 -37.17
N VAL A 101 -8.62 11.35 -35.94
CA VAL A 101 -7.30 10.84 -35.57
C VAL A 101 -7.43 9.39 -35.13
N ARG A 102 -6.68 8.50 -35.76
CA ARG A 102 -6.58 7.09 -35.37
C ARG A 102 -5.17 6.77 -34.93
N TYR A 103 -5.06 6.07 -33.78
CA TYR A 103 -3.79 5.57 -33.27
C TYR A 103 -3.76 4.06 -33.37
N GLU A 104 -2.75 3.51 -34.04
CA GLU A 104 -2.55 2.07 -34.22
C GLU A 104 -1.21 1.64 -33.59
N GLY A 105 -1.14 0.40 -33.09
CA GLY A 105 0.05 -0.15 -32.41
C GLY A 105 0.18 0.21 -30.92
N LEU A 106 -0.74 0.98 -30.34
CA LEU A 106 -0.77 1.35 -28.92
C LEU A 106 -1.83 0.57 -28.15
N LYS A 107 -1.59 0.29 -26.86
CA LYS A 107 -2.59 -0.22 -25.93
C LYS A 107 -3.56 0.90 -25.56
N LYS A 108 -4.75 0.57 -25.06
CA LYS A 108 -5.80 1.54 -24.71
C LYS A 108 -5.30 2.65 -23.78
N SER A 109 -4.61 2.31 -22.69
CA SER A 109 -4.05 3.29 -21.76
C SER A 109 -2.93 4.14 -22.36
N GLU A 110 -2.10 3.54 -23.23
CA GLU A 110 -1.03 4.27 -23.93
C GLU A 110 -1.61 5.24 -24.97
N LYS A 111 -2.72 4.86 -25.63
CA LYS A 111 -3.43 5.73 -26.56
C LYS A 111 -3.97 6.97 -25.84
N GLU A 112 -4.61 6.80 -24.69
CA GLU A 112 -5.15 7.91 -23.90
C GLU A 112 -4.03 8.90 -23.49
N ASP A 113 -2.89 8.37 -23.01
CA ASP A 113 -1.71 9.19 -22.65
C ASP A 113 -1.12 9.95 -23.84
N VAL A 114 -0.98 9.26 -24.99
CA VAL A 114 -0.38 9.82 -26.20
C VAL A 114 -1.31 10.87 -26.82
N GLU A 115 -2.62 10.63 -26.83
CA GLU A 115 -3.62 11.55 -27.39
C GLU A 115 -3.59 12.92 -26.69
N VAL A 116 -3.39 12.92 -25.36
CA VAL A 116 -3.23 14.15 -24.59
C VAL A 116 -1.92 14.87 -24.91
N LYS A 117 -0.81 14.12 -25.05
CA LYS A 117 0.55 14.67 -25.16
C LYS A 117 0.93 15.07 -26.59
N ALA A 118 0.48 14.34 -27.61
CA ALA A 118 0.90 14.52 -29.01
C ALA A 118 0.38 15.81 -29.66
N GLY A 119 -0.65 16.42 -29.09
CA GLY A 119 -1.18 17.71 -29.58
C GLY A 119 -1.95 17.62 -30.90
N ILE A 120 -2.19 16.43 -31.45
CA ILE A 120 -2.99 16.21 -32.66
C ILE A 120 -4.46 16.14 -32.23
N ARG A 121 -5.26 17.14 -32.60
CA ARG A 121 -6.68 17.23 -32.20
C ARG A 121 -7.56 17.39 -33.42
N GLN A 122 -8.76 16.80 -33.36
CA GLN A 122 -9.81 17.03 -34.37
C GLN A 122 -10.09 18.53 -34.51
N GLY A 123 -10.25 19.02 -35.73
CA GLY A 123 -10.49 20.42 -36.06
C GLY A 123 -9.24 21.30 -36.16
N SER A 124 -8.08 20.87 -35.65
CA SER A 124 -6.81 21.59 -35.80
C SER A 124 -6.24 21.42 -37.22
N GLN A 125 -5.37 22.34 -37.62
CA GLN A 125 -4.67 22.26 -38.89
C GLN A 125 -3.46 21.34 -38.81
N MET A 126 -3.31 20.47 -39.80
CA MET A 126 -2.14 19.59 -39.88
C MET A 126 -0.97 20.32 -40.52
N THR A 127 -0.04 20.76 -39.70
CA THR A 127 1.19 21.44 -40.16
C THR A 127 2.41 20.52 -40.00
N PRO A 128 3.50 20.70 -40.75
CA PRO A 128 4.73 19.92 -40.55
C PRO A 128 5.25 19.98 -39.13
N ASN A 129 5.13 21.14 -38.50
CA ASN A 129 5.54 21.30 -37.09
C ASN A 129 4.71 20.46 -36.12
N VAL A 130 3.38 20.36 -36.31
CA VAL A 130 2.50 19.52 -35.53
C VAL A 130 2.86 18.05 -35.73
N GLU A 131 3.14 17.63 -36.93
CA GLU A 131 3.55 16.28 -37.29
C GLU A 131 4.88 15.89 -36.63
N ASP A 132 5.92 16.74 -36.76
CA ASP A 132 7.23 16.48 -36.18
C ASP A 132 7.24 16.53 -34.67
N HIS A 133 6.48 17.48 -34.10
CA HIS A 133 6.26 17.54 -32.64
C HIS A 133 5.60 16.26 -32.13
N ALA A 134 4.52 15.83 -32.75
CA ALA A 134 3.81 14.62 -32.37
C ALA A 134 4.72 13.38 -32.48
N LYS A 135 5.47 13.21 -33.56
CA LYS A 135 6.44 12.13 -33.71
C LYS A 135 7.48 12.14 -32.59
N THR A 136 8.00 13.32 -32.27
CA THR A 136 8.99 13.48 -31.17
C THR A 136 8.43 13.13 -29.81
N VAL A 137 7.26 13.66 -29.48
CA VAL A 137 6.60 13.41 -28.21
C VAL A 137 6.22 11.93 -28.03
N ILE A 138 5.69 11.31 -29.10
CA ILE A 138 5.33 9.88 -29.06
C ILE A 138 6.58 9.01 -28.89
N LYS A 139 7.65 9.29 -29.63
CA LYS A 139 8.93 8.57 -29.48
C LYS A 139 9.50 8.74 -28.06
N LYS A 140 9.47 9.97 -27.52
CA LYS A 140 9.92 10.23 -26.15
C LYS A 140 9.09 9.42 -25.13
N TYR A 141 7.77 9.45 -25.23
CA TYR A 141 6.87 8.67 -24.38
C TYR A 141 7.17 7.16 -24.46
N LEU A 142 7.44 6.64 -25.65
CA LEU A 142 7.75 5.23 -25.83
C LEU A 142 9.16 4.89 -25.29
N ALA A 143 10.13 5.77 -25.41
CA ALA A 143 11.46 5.61 -24.81
C ALA A 143 11.39 5.56 -23.28
N GLU A 144 10.56 6.39 -22.63
CA GLU A 144 10.26 6.32 -21.18
C GLU A 144 9.66 4.98 -20.75
N LYS A 145 8.96 4.30 -21.67
CA LYS A 145 8.43 2.93 -21.46
C LYS A 145 9.44 1.83 -21.82
N GLY A 146 10.65 2.21 -22.33
CA GLY A 146 11.73 1.32 -22.70
C GLY A 146 11.75 0.89 -24.19
N TYR A 147 10.99 1.55 -25.05
CA TYR A 147 10.95 1.28 -26.50
C TYR A 147 11.79 2.30 -27.27
N HIS A 148 13.12 2.22 -27.17
CA HIS A 148 14.02 3.21 -27.78
C HIS A 148 14.05 3.15 -29.31
N ASN A 149 13.82 1.98 -29.91
CA ASN A 149 13.86 1.75 -31.36
C ASN A 149 12.48 1.86 -32.01
N SER A 150 11.52 2.53 -31.34
CA SER A 150 10.18 2.68 -31.89
C SER A 150 10.16 3.57 -33.13
N GLU A 151 9.33 3.19 -34.07
CA GLU A 151 9.07 3.96 -35.30
C GLU A 151 7.67 4.53 -35.25
N VAL A 152 7.55 5.82 -35.59
CA VAL A 152 6.27 6.53 -35.62
C VAL A 152 6.09 7.13 -37.00
N THR A 153 5.06 6.67 -37.69
CA THR A 153 4.66 7.16 -39.00
C THR A 153 3.29 7.81 -38.92
N ILE A 154 3.18 9.02 -39.46
CA ILE A 154 1.90 9.73 -39.53
C ILE A 154 1.48 9.78 -40.97
N LEU A 155 0.33 9.17 -41.25
CA LEU A 155 -0.27 9.15 -42.59
C LEU A 155 -1.44 10.13 -42.64
N GLN A 156 -1.51 10.91 -43.68
CA GLN A 156 -2.62 11.82 -43.96
C GLN A 156 -3.36 11.36 -45.21
N GLN A 157 -4.67 11.21 -45.09
CA GLN A 157 -5.52 10.86 -46.22
C GLN A 157 -6.67 11.89 -46.32
N ASN A 158 -6.93 12.40 -47.50
CA ASN A 158 -8.07 13.31 -47.69
C ASN A 158 -9.39 12.66 -47.23
N ASP A 159 -10.20 13.44 -46.56
CA ASP A 159 -11.49 12.97 -46.12
C ASP A 159 -12.51 13.13 -47.29
N PRO A 160 -13.07 12.02 -47.79
CA PRO A 160 -14.02 12.08 -48.91
C PRO A 160 -15.30 12.81 -48.57
N ASP A 161 -15.69 12.79 -47.31
CA ASP A 161 -16.95 13.31 -46.81
C ASP A 161 -16.89 14.81 -46.46
N HIS A 162 -15.66 15.34 -46.27
CA HIS A 162 -15.41 16.73 -45.86
C HIS A 162 -14.28 17.34 -46.67
N PRO A 163 -14.55 18.10 -47.72
CA PRO A 163 -13.53 18.81 -48.52
C PRO A 163 -12.70 19.75 -47.64
N GLY A 164 -11.37 19.72 -47.81
CA GLY A 164 -10.46 20.53 -46.98
C GLY A 164 -10.08 19.90 -45.65
N TYR A 165 -10.52 18.65 -45.37
CA TYR A 165 -10.14 17.88 -44.18
C TYR A 165 -9.32 16.64 -44.53
N VAL A 166 -8.52 16.18 -43.56
CA VAL A 166 -7.73 14.94 -43.63
C VAL A 166 -8.03 14.05 -42.43
N ARG A 167 -8.09 12.75 -42.69
CA ARG A 167 -8.01 11.72 -41.68
C ARG A 167 -6.55 11.41 -41.39
N VAL A 168 -6.17 11.44 -40.15
CA VAL A 168 -4.80 11.21 -39.68
C VAL A 168 -4.70 9.85 -39.03
N ALA A 169 -3.84 8.99 -39.56
CA ALA A 169 -3.48 7.72 -38.92
C ALA A 169 -2.05 7.80 -38.37
N VAL A 170 -1.95 7.63 -37.05
CA VAL A 170 -0.66 7.56 -36.32
C VAL A 170 -0.32 6.09 -36.12
N LEU A 171 0.59 5.59 -36.93
CA LEU A 171 1.08 4.21 -36.92
C LEU A 171 2.32 4.13 -36.04
N VAL A 172 2.23 3.33 -34.96
CA VAL A 172 3.32 3.14 -34.00
C VAL A 172 3.79 1.70 -34.05
N ASP A 173 5.01 1.51 -34.52
CA ASP A 173 5.73 0.25 -34.34
C ASP A 173 6.68 0.37 -33.14
N LYS A 174 6.32 -0.26 -32.05
CA LYS A 174 7.09 -0.17 -30.80
C LYS A 174 8.40 -0.92 -30.84
N LYS A 175 8.56 -1.88 -31.75
CA LYS A 175 9.68 -2.83 -31.74
C LYS A 175 9.81 -3.56 -30.39
N ALA A 176 10.92 -4.23 -30.15
CA ALA A 176 11.21 -4.86 -28.86
C ALA A 176 11.63 -3.81 -27.83
N LYS A 177 11.33 -4.08 -26.52
CA LYS A 177 11.87 -3.28 -25.42
C LYS A 177 13.39 -3.44 -25.38
N THR A 178 14.08 -2.32 -25.25
CA THR A 178 15.51 -2.31 -25.00
C THR A 178 15.77 -2.73 -23.55
N LYS A 179 16.59 -3.75 -23.35
CA LYS A 179 16.98 -4.28 -22.03
C LYS A 179 18.45 -4.00 -21.79
N VAL A 180 18.82 -3.94 -20.50
CA VAL A 180 20.24 -3.89 -20.12
C VAL A 180 20.83 -5.29 -20.30
N GLY A 181 21.97 -5.36 -20.98
CA GLY A 181 22.79 -6.55 -21.14
C GLY A 181 23.75 -6.71 -19.96
N LYS A 182 24.92 -6.12 -20.07
CA LYS A 182 25.95 -6.08 -19.00
C LYS A 182 26.28 -4.64 -18.63
N ILE A 183 26.74 -4.46 -17.41
CA ILE A 183 27.23 -3.19 -16.89
C ILE A 183 28.74 -3.38 -16.62
N TYR A 184 29.57 -2.65 -17.30
CA TYR A 184 31.03 -2.67 -17.14
C TYR A 184 31.46 -1.42 -16.38
N ILE A 185 32.08 -1.61 -15.24
CA ILE A 185 32.51 -0.51 -14.38
C ILE A 185 34.02 -0.60 -14.25
N THR A 186 34.70 0.54 -14.44
CA THR A 186 36.17 0.66 -14.32
C THR A 186 36.51 1.82 -13.38
N GLY A 187 37.70 1.74 -12.75
CA GLY A 187 38.14 2.74 -11.77
C GLY A 187 37.52 2.60 -10.39
N ASN A 188 36.81 1.50 -10.13
CA ASN A 188 36.19 1.20 -8.82
C ASN A 188 37.12 0.27 -8.00
N GLU A 189 37.93 0.85 -7.13
CA GLU A 189 38.82 0.12 -6.20
C GLU A 189 38.18 -0.03 -4.82
N ALA A 190 37.52 1.01 -4.31
CA ALA A 190 36.92 1.07 -3.00
C ALA A 190 35.57 0.36 -2.89
N LEU A 191 34.75 0.45 -3.94
CA LEU A 191 33.46 -0.23 -3.99
C LEU A 191 33.50 -1.36 -5.02
N THR A 192 32.99 -2.51 -4.60
CA THR A 192 32.87 -3.65 -5.52
C THR A 192 31.79 -3.36 -6.60
N HIS A 193 31.95 -3.95 -7.76
CA HIS A 193 30.97 -3.91 -8.86
C HIS A 193 29.56 -4.24 -8.35
N ARG A 194 29.43 -5.20 -7.45
CA ARG A 194 28.14 -5.60 -6.85
C ARG A 194 27.50 -4.48 -6.02
N GLN A 195 28.29 -3.71 -5.26
CA GLN A 195 27.78 -2.60 -4.45
C GLN A 195 27.28 -1.46 -5.34
N ILE A 196 28.03 -1.17 -6.41
CA ILE A 196 27.65 -0.14 -7.39
C ILE A 196 26.41 -0.57 -8.16
N ASN A 197 26.37 -1.79 -8.67
CA ASN A 197 25.19 -2.33 -9.36
C ASN A 197 23.93 -2.36 -8.44
N LYS A 198 24.11 -2.61 -7.16
CA LYS A 198 23.02 -2.55 -6.17
C LYS A 198 22.49 -1.12 -5.93
N ALA A 199 23.34 -0.10 -6.08
CA ALA A 199 22.92 1.31 -6.02
C ALA A 199 22.07 1.70 -7.21
N MET A 200 22.33 1.15 -8.39
CA MET A 200 21.56 1.33 -9.61
C MET A 200 20.24 0.54 -9.50
N LYS A 201 19.17 1.19 -9.03
CA LYS A 201 17.89 0.51 -8.71
C LYS A 201 17.07 0.13 -9.94
N LYS A 202 17.21 0.88 -11.03
CA LYS A 202 16.37 0.75 -12.23
C LYS A 202 17.14 0.21 -13.44
N THR A 203 18.44 0.46 -13.51
CA THR A 203 19.34 -0.04 -14.55
C THR A 203 20.06 -1.27 -14.00
N ASN A 204 19.55 -2.46 -14.30
CA ASN A 204 20.10 -3.71 -13.75
C ASN A 204 20.53 -4.64 -14.86
N ASP A 205 21.70 -5.23 -14.71
CA ASP A 205 22.23 -6.26 -15.64
C ASP A 205 21.44 -7.59 -15.57
N ASN A 206 21.83 -8.51 -16.44
CA ASN A 206 21.15 -9.81 -16.54
C ASN A 206 21.71 -10.86 -15.58
N ASP A 207 22.27 -10.47 -14.44
CA ASP A 207 22.77 -11.39 -13.42
C ASP A 207 21.64 -12.07 -12.62
N ILE A 208 21.95 -13.25 -12.09
CA ILE A 208 21.02 -14.07 -11.27
C ILE A 208 20.53 -13.30 -10.04
N ILE A 209 21.36 -12.44 -9.48
CA ILE A 209 21.03 -11.59 -8.33
C ILE A 209 19.90 -10.60 -8.64
N ASN A 210 19.74 -10.22 -9.92
CA ASN A 210 18.75 -9.29 -10.41
C ASN A 210 17.50 -9.97 -11.02
N LEU A 211 17.24 -11.25 -10.68
CA LEU A 211 16.18 -12.06 -11.28
C LEU A 211 14.79 -11.41 -11.19
N PHE A 212 14.51 -10.70 -10.10
CA PHE A 212 13.23 -10.02 -9.85
C PHE A 212 13.25 -8.50 -10.11
N ARG A 213 14.35 -7.95 -10.63
CA ARG A 213 14.50 -6.53 -10.92
C ARG A 213 14.16 -6.19 -12.36
N THR A 214 13.79 -4.93 -12.59
CA THR A 214 13.50 -4.41 -13.93
C THR A 214 14.79 -4.39 -14.77
N LYS A 215 14.75 -5.04 -15.93
CA LYS A 215 15.88 -5.13 -16.89
C LYS A 215 15.71 -4.23 -18.12
N LYS A 216 14.67 -3.40 -18.18
CA LYS A 216 14.47 -2.44 -19.26
C LYS A 216 15.45 -1.27 -19.09
N PHE A 217 16.02 -0.82 -20.19
CA PHE A 217 16.80 0.42 -20.21
C PHE A 217 15.87 1.61 -20.41
N VAL A 218 16.02 2.65 -19.57
CA VAL A 218 15.33 3.93 -19.68
C VAL A 218 16.33 5.02 -19.34
N THR A 219 16.58 5.93 -20.28
CA THR A 219 17.64 6.94 -20.15
C THR A 219 17.48 7.83 -18.92
N GLU A 220 16.27 8.31 -18.63
CA GLU A 220 16.01 9.14 -17.45
C GLU A 220 16.27 8.41 -16.12
N GLU A 221 15.94 7.12 -16.07
CA GLU A 221 16.22 6.29 -14.89
C GLU A 221 17.72 5.98 -14.75
N TYR A 222 18.42 5.83 -15.86
CA TYR A 222 19.88 5.66 -15.89
C TYR A 222 20.60 6.91 -15.35
N GLU A 223 20.14 8.12 -15.73
CA GLU A 223 20.69 9.36 -15.17
C GLU A 223 20.52 9.44 -13.65
N LYS A 224 19.35 9.03 -13.13
CA LYS A 224 19.13 8.95 -11.68
C LYS A 224 20.02 7.89 -11.02
N ASP A 225 20.20 6.75 -11.70
CA ASP A 225 21.05 5.68 -11.19
C ASP A 225 22.54 6.11 -11.15
N LYS A 226 23.01 6.94 -12.09
CA LYS A 226 24.35 7.55 -12.04
C LYS A 226 24.52 8.41 -10.79
N GLN A 227 23.52 9.24 -10.46
CA GLN A 227 23.55 10.03 -9.24
C GLN A 227 23.56 9.13 -7.99
N ALA A 228 22.75 8.07 -7.97
CA ALA A 228 22.72 7.11 -6.87
C ALA A 228 24.07 6.37 -6.70
N VAL A 229 24.83 6.15 -7.77
CA VAL A 229 26.19 5.62 -7.68
C VAL A 229 27.13 6.61 -6.98
N ILE A 230 27.10 7.89 -7.34
CA ILE A 230 27.93 8.91 -6.67
C ILE A 230 27.51 9.07 -5.20
N GLU A 231 26.21 9.12 -4.91
CA GLU A 231 25.71 9.12 -3.52
C GLU A 231 26.24 7.92 -2.75
N LYS A 232 26.35 6.74 -3.40
CA LYS A 232 26.88 5.53 -2.76
C LYS A 232 28.36 5.66 -2.40
N TYR A 233 29.16 6.32 -3.22
CA TYR A 233 30.54 6.65 -2.90
C TYR A 233 30.62 7.65 -1.75
N ASN A 234 29.82 8.69 -1.77
CA ASN A 234 29.70 9.68 -0.69
C ASN A 234 29.31 9.03 0.64
N GLU A 235 28.38 8.04 0.62
CA GLU A 235 28.03 7.25 1.81
C GLU A 235 29.23 6.49 2.44
N HIS A 236 30.29 6.26 1.66
CA HIS A 236 31.50 5.53 2.09
C HIS A 236 32.71 6.44 2.32
N GLY A 237 32.50 7.76 2.26
CA GLY A 237 33.56 8.75 2.53
C GLY A 237 34.22 9.34 1.29
N TYR A 238 33.89 8.90 0.12
CA TYR A 238 34.50 9.38 -1.13
C TYR A 238 33.70 10.59 -1.66
N ARG A 239 33.98 11.75 -1.07
CA ARG A 239 33.29 13.02 -1.32
C ARG A 239 33.43 13.48 -2.78
N ASP A 240 34.61 13.35 -3.33
CA ASP A 240 34.98 13.87 -4.64
C ASP A 240 34.83 12.84 -5.76
N ALA A 241 34.09 11.74 -5.48
CA ALA A 241 33.81 10.72 -6.49
C ALA A 241 32.95 11.28 -7.62
N TYR A 242 33.29 10.99 -8.86
CA TYR A 242 32.51 11.37 -10.03
C TYR A 242 32.68 10.36 -11.17
N ILE A 243 31.72 10.40 -12.09
CA ILE A 243 31.76 9.58 -13.31
C ILE A 243 32.53 10.34 -14.37
N VAL A 244 33.70 9.81 -14.76
CA VAL A 244 34.62 10.42 -15.78
C VAL A 244 33.99 10.31 -17.15
N ALA A 245 33.45 9.15 -17.48
CA ALA A 245 32.81 8.87 -18.76
C ALA A 245 31.79 7.76 -18.61
N ASP A 246 30.72 7.84 -19.36
CA ASP A 246 29.79 6.74 -19.53
C ASP A 246 29.34 6.60 -20.99
N SER A 247 29.02 5.39 -21.38
CA SER A 247 28.45 5.11 -22.69
C SER A 247 27.51 3.93 -22.67
N VAL A 248 26.50 4.01 -23.52
CA VAL A 248 25.51 2.96 -23.72
C VAL A 248 25.56 2.49 -25.15
N VAL A 249 25.96 1.24 -25.35
CA VAL A 249 26.25 0.70 -26.69
C VAL A 249 25.32 -0.50 -26.92
N PRO A 250 24.78 -0.67 -28.15
CA PRO A 250 24.04 -1.88 -28.50
C PRO A 250 24.89 -3.12 -28.28
N ASN A 251 24.30 -4.15 -27.65
CA ASN A 251 25.02 -5.40 -27.43
C ASN A 251 25.23 -6.11 -28.78
N PRO A 252 26.48 -6.54 -29.12
CA PRO A 252 26.77 -7.16 -30.41
C PRO A 252 26.06 -8.50 -30.66
N GLU A 253 25.74 -9.23 -29.58
CA GLU A 253 25.12 -10.56 -29.66
C GLU A 253 23.57 -10.48 -29.64
N ASP A 254 23.01 -9.45 -29.05
CA ASP A 254 21.56 -9.26 -28.94
C ASP A 254 21.15 -7.80 -29.15
N PRO A 255 20.68 -7.45 -30.35
CA PRO A 255 20.28 -6.07 -30.69
C PRO A 255 19.13 -5.51 -29.82
N THR A 256 18.45 -6.35 -29.06
CA THR A 256 17.41 -5.91 -28.12
C THR A 256 17.98 -5.48 -26.76
N ARG A 257 19.30 -5.56 -26.58
CA ARG A 257 20.03 -5.18 -25.38
C ARG A 257 21.03 -4.06 -25.65
N VAL A 258 21.35 -3.38 -24.55
CA VAL A 258 22.42 -2.40 -24.48
C VAL A 258 23.37 -2.74 -23.36
N ASP A 259 24.65 -2.60 -23.61
CA ASP A 259 25.69 -2.70 -22.59
C ASP A 259 26.08 -1.29 -22.15
N VAL A 260 26.26 -1.16 -20.84
CA VAL A 260 26.59 0.11 -20.19
C VAL A 260 28.04 0.07 -19.75
N TYR A 261 28.82 1.05 -20.15
CA TYR A 261 30.22 1.26 -19.75
C TYR A 261 30.28 2.50 -18.87
N MET A 262 30.90 2.41 -17.72
CA MET A 262 31.01 3.51 -16.76
C MET A 262 32.44 3.53 -16.20
N THR A 263 33.12 4.67 -16.29
CA THR A 263 34.41 4.90 -15.68
C THR A 263 34.26 5.88 -14.54
N ILE A 264 34.70 5.48 -13.35
CA ILE A 264 34.57 6.24 -12.12
C ILE A 264 35.96 6.70 -11.64
N SER A 265 36.02 7.92 -11.16
CA SER A 265 37.12 8.42 -10.35
C SER A 265 36.61 8.53 -8.91
N GLU A 266 37.22 7.79 -8.00
CA GLU A 266 36.75 7.68 -6.62
C GLU A 266 37.20 8.86 -5.74
N GLY A 267 38.35 9.45 -6.03
CA GLY A 267 38.99 10.46 -5.18
C GLY A 267 39.47 9.88 -3.86
N ASP A 268 39.83 10.75 -2.92
CA ASP A 268 40.29 10.38 -1.60
C ASP A 268 39.13 10.14 -0.63
N LYS A 269 39.40 9.35 0.43
CA LYS A 269 38.42 9.08 1.49
C LYS A 269 38.58 10.13 2.59
N TYR A 270 37.45 10.80 2.89
CA TYR A 270 37.37 11.88 3.87
C TYR A 270 36.78 11.45 5.20
N TYR A 271 37.21 12.16 6.27
CA TYR A 271 36.76 11.98 7.65
C TYR A 271 36.29 13.29 8.24
N ILE A 272 35.35 13.23 9.19
CA ILE A 272 34.89 14.40 9.92
C ILE A 272 35.90 14.74 11.03
N ARG A 273 36.48 15.92 11.00
CA ARG A 273 37.46 16.38 12.01
C ARG A 273 36.80 17.07 13.17
N SER A 274 35.87 17.97 12.87
CA SER A 274 35.13 18.71 13.90
C SER A 274 33.71 19.08 13.44
N VAL A 275 32.81 19.23 14.41
CA VAL A 275 31.48 19.74 14.22
C VAL A 275 31.26 20.90 15.16
N LYS A 276 30.87 22.06 14.66
CA LYS A 276 30.56 23.26 15.46
C LYS A 276 29.11 23.68 15.18
N TRP A 277 28.40 24.07 16.24
CA TRP A 277 27.06 24.63 16.14
C TRP A 277 27.11 26.15 16.16
N VAL A 278 26.38 26.78 15.26
CA VAL A 278 26.29 28.25 15.14
C VAL A 278 24.81 28.64 15.06
N GLY A 279 24.39 29.54 15.98
CA GLY A 279 23.01 30.01 16.04
C GLY A 279 22.09 29.27 17.00
N ASN A 280 22.59 28.27 17.74
CA ASN A 280 21.85 27.54 18.75
C ASN A 280 21.72 28.38 20.05
N THR A 281 20.49 28.81 20.38
CA THR A 281 20.16 29.56 21.60
C THR A 281 19.19 28.78 22.50
N VAL A 282 18.40 27.88 21.96
CA VAL A 282 17.35 27.11 22.66
C VAL A 282 17.91 25.87 23.33
N TYR A 283 18.79 25.16 22.64
CA TYR A 283 19.39 23.91 23.15
C TYR A 283 20.91 24.02 23.25
N PRO A 284 21.51 23.45 24.31
CA PRO A 284 22.96 23.39 24.47
C PRO A 284 23.58 22.45 23.43
N TYR A 285 24.85 22.71 23.07
CA TYR A 285 25.55 21.94 22.03
C TYR A 285 25.71 20.45 22.40
N GLU A 286 25.81 20.13 23.68
CA GLU A 286 25.95 18.74 24.16
C GLU A 286 24.73 17.89 23.79
N LEU A 287 23.52 18.48 23.87
CA LEU A 287 22.31 17.79 23.48
C LEU A 287 22.22 17.63 21.95
N LEU A 288 22.63 18.68 21.22
CA LEU A 288 22.63 18.65 19.74
C LEU A 288 23.64 17.61 19.22
N ASP A 289 24.85 17.56 19.79
CA ASP A 289 25.88 16.55 19.46
C ASP A 289 25.40 15.12 19.79
N ALA A 290 24.80 14.93 20.97
CA ALA A 290 24.26 13.63 21.37
C ALA A 290 23.15 13.17 20.42
N THR A 291 22.29 14.10 19.96
CA THR A 291 21.21 13.83 19.02
C THR A 291 21.75 13.58 17.61
N LEU A 292 22.70 14.38 17.16
CA LEU A 292 23.37 14.19 15.86
C LEU A 292 24.06 12.82 15.77
N GLY A 293 24.78 12.47 16.86
CA GLY A 293 25.44 11.16 16.97
C GLY A 293 26.66 10.98 16.06
N VAL A 294 27.14 12.06 15.43
CA VAL A 294 28.34 12.09 14.58
C VAL A 294 29.53 12.55 15.43
N LYS A 295 30.66 11.86 15.32
CA LYS A 295 31.86 12.11 16.15
C LYS A 295 33.05 12.47 15.28
N PRO A 296 34.01 13.25 15.83
CA PRO A 296 35.30 13.42 15.19
C PRO A 296 35.99 12.06 14.91
N GLY A 297 36.51 11.90 13.70
CA GLY A 297 37.09 10.66 13.19
C GLY A 297 36.11 9.74 12.46
N ASP A 298 34.80 10.04 12.47
CA ASP A 298 33.82 9.30 11.65
C ASP A 298 34.08 9.55 10.16
N VAL A 299 33.81 8.53 9.36
CA VAL A 299 33.87 8.65 7.91
C VAL A 299 32.85 9.66 7.42
N TYR A 300 33.25 10.55 6.53
CA TYR A 300 32.35 11.48 5.86
C TYR A 300 31.16 10.76 5.25
N ASN A 301 29.97 11.23 5.56
CA ASN A 301 28.74 10.70 4.99
C ASN A 301 27.65 11.77 5.05
N LEU A 302 27.53 12.54 3.97
CA LEU A 302 26.59 13.66 3.90
C LEU A 302 25.13 13.19 4.05
N LYS A 303 24.79 12.02 3.56
CA LYS A 303 23.45 11.47 3.70
C LYS A 303 23.11 11.17 5.16
N THR A 304 24.00 10.47 5.86
CA THR A 304 23.80 10.23 7.30
C THR A 304 23.73 11.53 8.08
N LEU A 305 24.55 12.51 7.72
CA LEU A 305 24.52 13.83 8.35
C LEU A 305 23.16 14.52 8.15
N ASN A 306 22.67 14.56 6.92
CA ASN A 306 21.36 15.14 6.60
C ASN A 306 20.21 14.36 7.25
N ASP A 307 20.26 13.03 7.24
CA ASP A 307 19.26 12.20 7.90
C ASP A 307 19.21 12.50 9.40
N ARG A 308 20.37 12.60 10.07
CA ARG A 308 20.46 12.94 11.50
C ARG A 308 20.07 14.38 11.80
N LEU A 309 20.27 15.31 10.87
CA LEU A 309 19.85 16.71 11.03
C LEU A 309 18.34 16.89 10.83
N THR A 310 17.75 16.24 9.79
CA THR A 310 16.39 16.57 9.37
C THR A 310 15.52 15.35 9.00
N GLY A 311 16.12 14.24 8.56
CA GLY A 311 15.40 13.11 7.95
C GLY A 311 14.86 12.07 8.93
N ASP A 312 15.58 11.79 10.00
CA ASP A 312 15.22 10.76 10.98
C ASP A 312 14.08 11.20 11.90
N ASP A 313 13.37 10.23 12.46
CA ASP A 313 12.28 10.49 13.43
C ASP A 313 12.80 11.12 14.73
N ASP A 314 14.08 10.92 15.06
CA ASP A 314 14.80 11.49 16.18
C ASP A 314 15.87 12.49 15.73
N ALA A 315 15.71 13.11 14.57
CA ALA A 315 16.62 14.12 14.03
C ALA A 315 16.69 15.38 14.90
N VAL A 316 17.78 16.12 14.75
CA VAL A 316 17.97 17.41 15.47
C VAL A 316 16.80 18.37 15.21
N SER A 317 16.31 18.47 13.98
CA SER A 317 15.17 19.32 13.63
C SER A 317 13.90 18.98 14.41
N LYS A 318 13.72 17.73 14.83
CA LYS A 318 12.52 17.30 15.59
C LYS A 318 12.49 17.90 17.00
N LEU A 319 13.66 18.13 17.62
CA LEU A 319 13.72 18.81 18.91
C LEU A 319 13.07 20.19 18.86
N TYR A 320 13.18 20.86 17.72
CA TYR A 320 12.66 22.20 17.48
C TYR A 320 11.22 22.17 16.95
N THR A 321 10.97 21.39 15.89
CA THR A 321 9.65 21.37 15.22
C THR A 321 8.55 20.78 16.10
N ASP A 322 8.88 19.97 17.10
CA ASP A 322 7.90 19.46 18.06
C ASP A 322 7.60 20.44 19.21
N ARG A 323 8.33 21.56 19.27
CA ARG A 323 8.14 22.63 20.26
C ARG A 323 7.76 23.97 19.66
N GLY A 324 7.20 23.97 18.48
CA GLY A 324 6.68 25.16 17.84
C GLY A 324 7.61 25.81 16.81
N TYR A 325 8.87 25.45 16.73
CA TYR A 325 9.83 26.12 15.86
C TYR A 325 9.68 25.68 14.40
N LEU A 326 8.54 26.02 13.77
CA LEU A 326 8.22 25.67 12.39
C LEU A 326 9.25 26.20 11.39
N PHE A 327 9.80 27.37 11.65
CA PHE A 327 10.76 28.05 10.77
C PHE A 327 12.20 27.62 11.01
N PHE A 328 12.41 26.62 11.87
CA PHE A 328 13.74 26.07 12.12
C PHE A 328 14.37 25.54 10.84
N ASN A 329 15.60 25.94 10.62
CA ASN A 329 16.46 25.41 9.55
C ASN A 329 17.86 25.14 10.07
N VAL A 330 18.50 24.11 9.58
CA VAL A 330 19.89 23.78 9.88
C VAL A 330 20.57 23.32 8.59
N GLU A 331 21.71 23.90 8.32
CA GLU A 331 22.53 23.63 7.14
C GLU A 331 23.94 23.22 7.55
N PRO A 332 24.41 22.03 7.16
CA PRO A 332 25.79 21.63 7.36
C PRO A 332 26.67 22.30 6.32
N VAL A 333 27.57 23.16 6.75
CA VAL A 333 28.52 23.87 5.90
C VAL A 333 29.94 23.35 6.14
N GLU A 334 30.59 22.91 5.07
CA GLU A 334 32.00 22.56 5.10
C GLU A 334 32.84 23.85 5.14
N VAL A 335 33.49 24.13 6.26
CA VAL A 335 34.24 25.39 6.45
C VAL A 335 35.69 25.23 6.19
N ASN A 336 36.24 24.03 6.34
CA ASN A 336 37.61 23.74 6.01
C ASN A 336 37.77 22.28 5.56
N VAL A 337 38.54 22.08 4.52
CA VAL A 337 38.97 20.76 4.02
C VAL A 337 40.46 20.73 3.92
N GLU A 338 41.12 19.94 4.74
CA GLU A 338 42.54 19.84 4.81
C GLU A 338 42.96 18.38 4.80
N ASN A 339 43.76 18.00 3.81
CA ASN A 339 44.10 16.61 3.48
C ASN A 339 42.87 15.74 3.33
N ASP A 340 42.66 14.77 4.23
CA ASP A 340 41.52 13.85 4.26
C ASP A 340 40.44 14.22 5.31
N SER A 341 40.50 15.42 5.84
CA SER A 341 39.67 15.82 7.00
C SER A 341 38.81 17.05 6.73
N ILE A 342 37.58 17.02 7.18
CA ILE A 342 36.58 18.07 6.96
C ILE A 342 36.08 18.62 8.30
N ASP A 343 36.03 19.95 8.40
CA ASP A 343 35.37 20.66 9.50
C ASP A 343 34.01 21.12 9.07
N PHE A 344 32.99 20.77 9.87
CA PHE A 344 31.63 21.20 9.65
C PHE A 344 31.21 22.32 10.62
N GLU A 345 30.47 23.26 10.08
CA GLU A 345 29.73 24.27 10.82
C GLU A 345 28.24 24.05 10.58
N MET A 346 27.49 23.64 11.63
CA MET A 346 26.04 23.48 11.58
C MET A 346 25.41 24.85 11.79
N ARG A 347 25.06 25.51 10.70
CA ARG A 347 24.45 26.84 10.74
C ARG A 347 22.97 26.70 10.95
N MET A 348 22.48 27.22 12.06
CA MET A 348 21.11 27.09 12.51
C MET A 348 20.38 28.43 12.47
N TYR A 349 19.15 28.36 12.03
CA TYR A 349 18.16 29.41 12.21
C TYR A 349 16.99 28.86 13.01
N GLU A 350 16.88 29.25 14.28
CA GLU A 350 15.86 28.70 15.18
C GLU A 350 14.48 29.30 14.93
N GLY A 351 14.40 30.58 14.55
CA GLY A 351 13.16 31.30 14.35
C GLY A 351 12.39 31.55 15.66
N LYS A 352 11.10 31.87 15.53
CA LYS A 352 10.18 32.00 16.65
C LYS A 352 9.22 30.83 16.68
N PRO A 353 8.73 30.39 17.88
CA PRO A 353 7.69 29.37 17.96
C PRO A 353 6.41 29.87 17.27
N ALA A 354 5.83 29.00 16.43
CA ALA A 354 4.57 29.23 15.76
C ALA A 354 3.41 28.62 16.54
N THR A 355 2.27 29.31 16.57
CA THR A 355 1.03 28.82 17.18
C THR A 355 0.03 28.45 16.08
N ILE A 356 -0.67 27.33 16.23
CA ILE A 356 -1.71 26.91 15.29
C ILE A 356 -2.89 27.90 15.41
N ASN A 357 -3.20 28.59 14.32
CA ASN A 357 -4.32 29.52 14.24
C ASN A 357 -5.59 28.79 13.83
N GLU A 358 -5.59 28.14 12.68
CA GLU A 358 -6.77 27.47 12.13
C GLU A 358 -6.45 26.05 11.65
N ILE A 359 -7.46 25.16 11.77
CA ILE A 359 -7.39 23.80 11.25
C ILE A 359 -8.57 23.55 10.33
N ASN A 360 -8.26 23.38 9.06
CA ASN A 360 -9.21 23.11 8.00
C ASN A 360 -9.20 21.62 7.62
N ILE A 361 -10.37 21.05 7.30
CA ILE A 361 -10.55 19.69 6.86
C ILE A 361 -11.29 19.73 5.54
N VAL A 362 -10.68 19.18 4.49
CA VAL A 362 -11.22 19.20 3.12
C VAL A 362 -11.25 17.80 2.54
N GLY A 363 -12.30 17.46 1.80
CA GLY A 363 -12.40 16.19 1.08
C GLY A 363 -13.04 15.04 1.86
N ASN A 364 -13.57 15.29 3.06
CA ASN A 364 -14.27 14.31 3.90
C ASN A 364 -15.72 14.05 3.45
N THR A 365 -15.96 13.80 2.18
CA THR A 365 -17.30 13.74 1.56
C THR A 365 -18.21 12.62 2.07
N ARG A 366 -17.64 11.59 2.73
CA ARG A 366 -18.40 10.43 3.26
C ARG A 366 -18.43 10.37 4.77
N VAL A 367 -17.57 11.11 5.45
CA VAL A 367 -17.41 11.09 6.91
C VAL A 367 -17.72 12.49 7.42
N TYR A 368 -18.47 12.60 8.49
CA TYR A 368 -18.76 13.91 9.09
C TYR A 368 -17.50 14.56 9.64
N GLU A 369 -17.44 15.88 9.53
CA GLU A 369 -16.26 16.64 9.94
C GLU A 369 -15.88 16.40 11.41
N HIS A 370 -16.85 16.37 12.31
CA HIS A 370 -16.58 16.12 13.73
C HIS A 370 -15.94 14.76 13.99
N VAL A 371 -16.20 13.76 13.14
CA VAL A 371 -15.59 12.42 13.21
C VAL A 371 -14.11 12.47 12.86
N VAL A 372 -13.75 13.29 11.87
CA VAL A 372 -12.35 13.54 11.51
C VAL A 372 -11.66 14.38 12.59
N ARG A 373 -12.27 15.50 12.95
CA ARG A 373 -11.69 16.49 13.86
C ARG A 373 -11.38 15.92 15.25
N ARG A 374 -12.18 14.99 15.75
CA ARG A 374 -11.95 14.36 17.06
C ARG A 374 -10.71 13.46 17.11
N GLU A 375 -10.23 13.00 15.96
CA GLU A 375 -9.02 12.18 15.86
C GLU A 375 -7.74 13.02 15.73
N LEU A 376 -7.86 14.34 15.53
CA LEU A 376 -6.71 15.23 15.41
C LEU A 376 -6.10 15.54 16.78
N TYR A 377 -4.78 15.43 16.86
CA TYR A 377 -3.98 15.84 18.02
C TYR A 377 -3.64 17.33 17.98
N THR A 378 -3.63 17.93 16.79
CA THR A 378 -3.46 19.38 16.60
C THR A 378 -4.76 20.11 16.94
N LYS A 379 -4.63 21.25 17.64
CA LYS A 379 -5.77 22.11 18.00
C LYS A 379 -5.40 23.58 17.83
N PRO A 380 -6.34 24.43 17.41
CA PRO A 380 -6.13 25.87 17.41
C PRO A 380 -5.68 26.40 18.78
N GLY A 381 -4.73 27.34 18.80
CA GLY A 381 -4.13 27.91 20.00
C GLY A 381 -3.02 27.09 20.64
N GLN A 382 -2.70 25.89 20.15
CA GLN A 382 -1.53 25.11 20.58
C GLN A 382 -0.30 25.51 19.77
N LEU A 383 0.89 25.26 20.36
CA LEU A 383 2.13 25.37 19.59
C LEU A 383 2.13 24.34 18.44
N TYR A 384 2.75 24.72 17.34
CA TYR A 384 3.02 23.80 16.25
C TYR A 384 3.82 22.60 16.75
N SER A 385 3.44 21.42 16.33
CA SER A 385 4.16 20.16 16.63
C SER A 385 4.08 19.25 15.43
N GLN A 386 5.23 18.96 14.85
CA GLN A 386 5.30 18.04 13.70
C GLN A 386 4.91 16.61 14.09
N SER A 387 5.28 16.19 15.28
CA SER A 387 4.91 14.87 15.81
C SER A 387 3.39 14.74 15.98
N ASP A 388 2.69 15.78 16.44
CA ASP A 388 1.23 15.78 16.56
C ASP A 388 0.52 15.76 15.21
N ILE A 389 1.08 16.44 14.19
CA ILE A 389 0.58 16.36 12.81
C ILE A 389 0.73 14.93 12.27
N MET A 390 1.94 14.37 12.38
CA MET A 390 2.19 13.01 11.91
C MET A 390 1.35 11.97 12.65
N ARG A 391 1.10 12.20 13.92
CA ARG A 391 0.20 11.39 14.72
C ARG A 391 -1.25 11.51 14.25
N SER A 392 -1.72 12.72 13.99
CA SER A 392 -3.06 12.97 13.44
C SER A 392 -3.24 12.26 12.09
N LEU A 393 -2.25 12.35 11.20
CA LEU A 393 -2.28 11.63 9.91
C LEU A 393 -2.33 10.11 10.10
N ARG A 394 -1.59 9.58 11.07
CA ARG A 394 -1.60 8.15 11.40
C ARG A 394 -2.97 7.69 11.90
N GLU A 395 -3.59 8.43 12.82
CA GLU A 395 -4.94 8.11 13.29
C GLU A 395 -5.96 8.17 12.15
N LEU A 396 -5.90 9.20 11.30
CA LEU A 396 -6.75 9.29 10.12
C LEU A 396 -6.54 8.13 9.14
N ALA A 397 -5.29 7.70 8.93
CA ALA A 397 -4.96 6.55 8.12
C ALA A 397 -5.52 5.24 8.71
N GLN A 398 -5.44 5.07 10.03
CA GLN A 398 -5.94 3.90 10.75
C GLN A 398 -7.48 3.79 10.73
N MET A 399 -8.20 4.90 10.61
CA MET A 399 -9.65 4.87 10.41
C MET A 399 -10.07 4.07 9.17
N GLY A 400 -9.20 3.97 8.16
CA GLY A 400 -9.46 3.23 6.92
C GLY A 400 -10.44 3.90 5.95
N HIS A 401 -10.95 5.09 6.27
CA HIS A 401 -11.92 5.83 5.45
C HIS A 401 -11.27 6.71 4.37
N PHE A 402 -9.95 6.92 4.47
CA PHE A 402 -9.21 7.83 3.60
C PHE A 402 -8.11 7.10 2.83
N ASP A 403 -7.80 7.63 1.65
CA ASP A 403 -6.66 7.18 0.86
C ASP A 403 -5.37 7.68 1.51
N GLN A 404 -4.52 6.76 1.96
CA GLN A 404 -3.31 7.08 2.70
C GLN A 404 -2.27 7.81 1.85
N GLU A 405 -2.23 7.59 0.52
CA GLU A 405 -1.30 8.28 -0.37
C GLU A 405 -1.66 9.75 -0.57
N LYS A 406 -2.93 10.08 -0.35
CA LYS A 406 -3.47 11.42 -0.53
C LYS A 406 -3.73 12.17 0.78
N LEU A 407 -3.34 11.57 1.91
CA LEU A 407 -3.33 12.20 3.21
C LEU A 407 -2.13 13.14 3.33
N VAL A 408 -2.27 14.37 2.82
CA VAL A 408 -1.21 15.38 2.84
C VAL A 408 -1.66 16.58 3.67
N PRO A 409 -0.91 16.97 4.70
CA PRO A 409 -1.17 18.22 5.41
C PRO A 409 -0.62 19.38 4.59
N ASP A 410 -1.44 20.36 4.29
CA ASP A 410 -1.02 21.64 3.75
C ASP A 410 -0.80 22.59 4.93
N ILE A 411 0.46 23.00 5.12
CA ILE A 411 0.90 23.81 6.23
C ILE A 411 1.24 25.20 5.69
N GLN A 412 0.42 26.18 6.03
CA GLN A 412 0.58 27.56 5.57
C GLN A 412 1.06 28.44 6.73
N PRO A 413 2.38 28.72 6.80
CA PRO A 413 2.93 29.56 7.84
C PRO A 413 2.63 31.03 7.57
N ASN A 414 2.33 31.79 8.63
CA ASN A 414 2.29 33.24 8.61
C ASN A 414 3.44 33.79 9.49
N PRO A 415 4.57 34.17 8.89
CA PRO A 415 5.73 34.66 9.64
C PRO A 415 5.50 36.00 10.35
N GLU A 416 4.57 36.80 9.84
CA GLU A 416 4.29 38.13 10.43
C GLU A 416 3.65 38.00 11.81
N ASP A 417 2.67 37.10 11.93
CA ASP A 417 1.92 36.88 13.17
C ASP A 417 2.50 35.79 14.05
N GLY A 418 3.46 35.01 13.54
CA GLY A 418 3.99 33.81 14.20
C GLY A 418 2.95 32.71 14.34
N THR A 419 2.02 32.63 13.39
CA THR A 419 0.95 31.63 13.38
C THR A 419 1.08 30.68 12.18
N VAL A 420 0.32 29.58 12.22
CA VAL A 420 0.26 28.59 11.14
C VAL A 420 -1.15 28.07 10.96
N ASP A 421 -1.61 28.04 9.71
CA ASP A 421 -2.85 27.39 9.33
C ASP A 421 -2.55 25.99 8.77
N ILE A 422 -3.32 24.99 9.22
CA ILE A 422 -3.14 23.62 8.82
C ILE A 422 -4.39 23.14 8.10
N THR A 423 -4.26 22.73 6.86
CA THR A 423 -5.35 22.10 6.09
C THR A 423 -5.06 20.62 5.88
N TYR A 424 -5.90 19.76 6.46
CA TYR A 424 -5.86 18.33 6.19
C TYR A 424 -6.63 18.03 4.91
N GLN A 425 -5.89 17.73 3.84
CA GLN A 425 -6.47 17.31 2.56
C GLN A 425 -6.71 15.81 2.61
N LEU A 426 -7.99 15.42 2.47
CA LEU A 426 -8.45 14.04 2.56
C LEU A 426 -9.08 13.62 1.24
N GLU A 427 -8.90 12.37 0.86
CA GLU A 427 -9.71 11.75 -0.19
C GLU A 427 -10.39 10.52 0.40
N THR A 428 -11.73 10.55 0.41
CA THR A 428 -12.51 9.44 0.98
C THR A 428 -12.54 8.25 0.04
N LYS A 429 -12.27 7.07 0.58
CA LYS A 429 -12.44 5.78 -0.09
C LYS A 429 -13.56 4.96 0.54
N SER A 430 -14.05 3.96 -0.17
CA SER A 430 -14.94 2.97 0.43
C SER A 430 -14.13 2.07 1.35
N SER A 431 -14.56 1.97 2.59
CA SER A 431 -13.95 1.11 3.62
C SER A 431 -14.88 -0.06 3.99
N ASP A 432 -16.02 -0.18 3.34
CA ASP A 432 -16.93 -1.29 3.53
C ASP A 432 -16.29 -2.56 2.95
N GLN A 433 -16.37 -3.65 3.70
CA GLN A 433 -15.76 -4.93 3.35
C GLN A 433 -16.84 -5.98 3.17
N ILE A 434 -16.73 -6.72 2.10
CA ILE A 434 -17.53 -7.90 1.82
C ILE A 434 -16.56 -9.08 1.77
N GLU A 435 -16.63 -9.92 2.79
CA GLU A 435 -15.85 -11.15 2.86
C GLU A 435 -16.75 -12.30 2.40
N PHE A 436 -16.39 -12.89 1.31
CA PHE A 436 -17.08 -14.06 0.78
C PHE A 436 -16.08 -15.19 0.61
N SER A 437 -16.34 -16.30 1.26
CA SER A 437 -15.62 -17.55 1.01
C SER A 437 -16.59 -18.67 0.70
N LEU A 438 -16.28 -19.42 -0.33
CA LEU A 438 -17.00 -20.61 -0.71
C LEU A 438 -16.01 -21.70 -1.03
N GLY A 439 -16.18 -22.84 -0.41
CA GLY A 439 -15.31 -23.99 -0.59
C GLY A 439 -16.08 -25.28 -0.48
N TRP A 440 -15.43 -26.37 -0.84
CA TRP A 440 -15.96 -27.72 -0.68
C TRP A 440 -15.05 -28.48 0.26
N GLY A 441 -15.54 -28.81 1.45
CA GLY A 441 -14.82 -29.58 2.45
C GLY A 441 -15.29 -31.04 2.53
N ALA A 442 -14.70 -31.79 3.45
CA ALA A 442 -15.09 -33.18 3.71
C ALA A 442 -16.57 -33.35 4.14
N THR A 443 -17.19 -32.26 4.60
CA THR A 443 -18.58 -32.21 5.08
C THR A 443 -19.54 -31.51 4.12
N GLY A 444 -19.13 -31.27 2.86
CA GLY A 444 -19.91 -30.58 1.84
C GLY A 444 -19.54 -29.11 1.66
N LEU A 445 -20.52 -28.30 1.31
CA LEU A 445 -20.33 -26.87 1.04
C LEU A 445 -19.96 -26.12 2.32
N VAL A 446 -18.80 -25.49 2.34
CA VAL A 446 -18.35 -24.58 3.39
C VAL A 446 -18.40 -23.16 2.85
N GLY A 447 -19.09 -22.30 3.52
CA GLY A 447 -19.18 -20.90 3.10
C GLY A 447 -19.22 -19.93 4.26
N SER A 448 -18.68 -18.73 4.03
CA SER A 448 -18.86 -17.61 4.93
C SER A 448 -19.21 -16.36 4.15
N LEU A 449 -20.10 -15.57 4.71
CA LEU A 449 -20.45 -14.23 4.25
C LEU A 449 -20.26 -13.27 5.40
N GLY A 450 -19.32 -12.35 5.25
CA GLY A 450 -19.10 -11.23 6.16
C GLY A 450 -19.43 -9.92 5.46
N LEU A 451 -20.28 -9.12 6.07
CA LEU A 451 -20.57 -7.75 5.66
C LEU A 451 -20.12 -6.83 6.78
N LYS A 452 -19.16 -5.96 6.51
CA LYS A 452 -18.64 -5.01 7.50
C LYS A 452 -18.72 -3.60 6.95
N PHE A 453 -19.54 -2.79 7.57
CA PHE A 453 -19.75 -1.38 7.26
C PHE A 453 -19.02 -0.54 8.31
N THR A 454 -17.95 0.10 7.93
CA THR A 454 -17.03 0.78 8.88
C THR A 454 -17.37 2.25 9.10
N ASN A 455 -18.22 2.83 8.27
CA ASN A 455 -18.67 4.21 8.40
C ASN A 455 -20.18 4.30 8.70
N PHE A 456 -20.70 3.35 9.46
CA PHE A 456 -22.11 3.30 9.81
C PHE A 456 -22.52 4.49 10.69
N ALA A 457 -23.78 4.89 10.61
CA ALA A 457 -24.37 5.98 11.39
C ALA A 457 -25.74 5.56 11.92
N ILE A 458 -25.79 5.04 13.13
CA ILE A 458 -27.05 4.59 13.76
C ILE A 458 -28.07 5.73 13.90
N GLN A 459 -27.60 6.95 14.13
CA GLN A 459 -28.43 8.15 14.23
C GLN A 459 -29.17 8.49 12.94
N ASN A 460 -28.65 8.00 11.81
CA ASN A 460 -29.18 8.24 10.48
C ASN A 460 -30.11 7.14 9.94
N LEU A 461 -30.53 6.19 10.80
CA LEU A 461 -31.40 5.08 10.39
C LEU A 461 -32.71 5.55 9.73
N PHE A 462 -33.22 6.73 10.08
CA PHE A 462 -34.42 7.30 9.50
C PHE A 462 -34.14 8.39 8.43
N ASN A 463 -32.88 8.70 8.17
CA ASN A 463 -32.47 9.72 7.19
C ASN A 463 -32.06 9.07 5.86
N LYS A 464 -32.97 8.94 4.92
CA LYS A 464 -32.75 8.31 3.60
C LYS A 464 -31.65 8.97 2.77
N LYS A 465 -31.32 10.25 3.01
CA LYS A 465 -30.26 10.96 2.27
C LYS A 465 -28.86 10.49 2.65
N SER A 466 -28.68 9.90 3.81
CA SER A 466 -27.40 9.34 4.28
C SER A 466 -27.11 7.92 3.81
N TYR A 467 -28.12 7.27 3.17
CA TYR A 467 -27.98 5.89 2.72
C TYR A 467 -27.17 5.79 1.42
N ARG A 468 -26.19 4.91 1.43
CA ARG A 468 -25.51 4.42 0.20
C ARG A 468 -25.71 2.92 0.01
N ILE A 469 -25.69 2.13 1.02
CA ILE A 469 -26.20 0.76 1.20
C ILE A 469 -26.81 0.75 2.59
N VAL A 470 -26.08 1.27 3.55
CA VAL A 470 -26.48 1.55 4.94
C VAL A 470 -26.32 3.04 5.22
N PRO A 471 -26.94 3.59 6.27
CA PRO A 471 -26.70 4.98 6.66
C PRO A 471 -25.24 5.18 7.09
N GLN A 472 -24.56 6.20 6.56
CA GLN A 472 -23.15 6.46 6.76
C GLN A 472 -22.89 7.87 7.32
N GLY A 473 -21.69 8.06 7.86
CA GLY A 473 -21.15 9.37 8.26
C GLY A 473 -20.47 9.42 9.63
N GLU A 474 -20.85 8.57 10.60
CA GLU A 474 -20.41 8.65 12.00
C GLU A 474 -19.13 7.83 12.33
N GLY A 475 -18.62 7.05 11.38
CA GLY A 475 -17.45 6.21 11.61
C GLY A 475 -17.71 5.04 12.56
N GLN A 476 -18.96 4.66 12.81
CA GLN A 476 -19.32 3.47 13.56
C GLN A 476 -19.10 2.24 12.70
N THR A 477 -18.89 1.09 13.34
CA THR A 477 -18.78 -0.18 12.61
C THR A 477 -20.00 -1.04 12.88
N PHE A 478 -20.65 -1.51 11.84
CA PHE A 478 -21.72 -2.48 11.88
C PHE A 478 -21.33 -3.70 11.04
N SER A 479 -21.40 -4.89 11.63
CA SER A 479 -20.99 -6.13 10.95
C SER A 479 -22.06 -7.19 11.09
N ILE A 480 -22.25 -7.93 10.00
CA ILE A 480 -23.07 -9.13 9.95
C ILE A 480 -22.21 -10.24 9.39
N ASN A 481 -22.08 -11.33 10.12
CA ASN A 481 -21.35 -12.49 9.66
C ASN A 481 -22.26 -13.71 9.70
N ALA A 482 -22.22 -14.49 8.63
CA ALA A 482 -22.88 -15.79 8.55
C ALA A 482 -21.86 -16.82 8.05
N ARG A 483 -21.82 -17.99 8.67
CA ARG A 483 -20.94 -19.08 8.29
C ARG A 483 -21.71 -20.39 8.29
N THR A 484 -21.47 -21.21 7.29
CA THR A 484 -22.01 -22.56 7.23
C THR A 484 -20.94 -23.57 6.85
N ASN A 485 -21.03 -24.75 7.43
CA ASN A 485 -20.26 -25.92 7.03
C ASN A 485 -21.24 -27.05 6.72
N GLY A 486 -21.96 -26.87 5.60
CA GLY A 486 -23.03 -27.78 5.19
C GLY A 486 -24.13 -27.88 6.26
N ILE A 487 -24.53 -29.12 6.53
CA ILE A 487 -25.61 -29.43 7.48
C ILE A 487 -25.12 -29.54 8.94
N TYR A 488 -23.78 -29.54 9.16
CA TYR A 488 -23.20 -29.79 10.47
C TYR A 488 -23.01 -28.54 11.29
N TYR A 489 -22.77 -27.40 10.66
CA TYR A 489 -22.52 -26.17 11.38
C TYR A 489 -23.13 -24.96 10.66
N THR A 490 -23.82 -24.15 11.41
CA THR A 490 -24.30 -22.83 10.95
C THR A 490 -24.12 -21.83 12.07
N SER A 491 -23.60 -20.66 11.76
CA SER A 491 -23.53 -19.56 12.73
C SER A 491 -23.88 -18.24 12.08
N ALA A 492 -24.42 -17.34 12.88
CA ALA A 492 -24.69 -15.97 12.53
C ALA A 492 -24.30 -15.05 13.68
N SER A 493 -23.71 -13.92 13.36
CA SER A 493 -23.40 -12.89 14.34
C SER A 493 -23.68 -11.49 13.80
N ILE A 494 -24.11 -10.62 14.69
CA ILE A 494 -24.29 -9.19 14.44
C ILE A 494 -23.46 -8.47 15.49
N SER A 495 -22.67 -7.49 15.07
CA SER A 495 -21.90 -6.66 15.97
C SER A 495 -21.99 -5.19 15.60
N PHE A 496 -22.01 -4.35 16.60
CA PHE A 496 -21.98 -2.90 16.50
C PHE A 496 -20.87 -2.34 17.38
N LEU A 497 -20.10 -1.39 16.86
CA LEU A 497 -19.03 -0.69 17.58
C LEU A 497 -19.17 0.82 17.36
N GLU A 498 -19.35 1.54 18.45
CA GLU A 498 -19.22 3.00 18.52
C GLU A 498 -17.83 3.33 19.09
N PRO A 499 -16.89 3.90 18.31
CA PRO A 499 -15.54 4.17 18.81
C PRO A 499 -15.44 5.39 19.72
N TRP A 500 -16.44 6.29 19.70
CA TRP A 500 -16.46 7.54 20.46
C TRP A 500 -17.78 7.76 21.20
N LEU A 501 -18.13 6.88 22.10
CA LEU A 501 -19.35 6.98 22.88
C LEU A 501 -19.46 8.34 23.58
N GLY A 502 -20.51 9.09 23.23
CA GLY A 502 -20.74 10.44 23.72
C GLY A 502 -19.92 11.54 23.02
N GLY A 503 -19.13 11.20 21.99
CA GLY A 503 -18.46 12.15 21.07
C GLY A 503 -17.32 13.01 21.64
N LYS A 504 -17.11 13.01 22.96
CA LYS A 504 -16.13 13.90 23.64
C LYS A 504 -14.79 13.24 23.98
N ARG A 505 -14.78 11.92 24.09
CA ARG A 505 -13.58 11.12 24.46
C ARG A 505 -13.54 9.83 23.67
N PRO A 506 -12.36 9.29 23.38
CA PRO A 506 -12.21 8.02 22.67
C PRO A 506 -12.58 6.81 23.57
N ASN A 507 -13.83 6.78 24.00
CA ASN A 507 -14.41 5.66 24.72
C ASN A 507 -15.25 4.86 23.74
N SER A 508 -15.03 3.57 23.63
CA SER A 508 -15.78 2.72 22.71
C SER A 508 -16.89 1.96 23.42
N LEU A 509 -17.98 1.73 22.70
CA LEU A 509 -19.04 0.81 23.10
C LEU A 509 -19.17 -0.27 22.03
N SER A 510 -19.08 -1.52 22.42
CA SER A 510 -19.37 -2.66 21.55
C SER A 510 -20.58 -3.44 22.02
N VAL A 511 -21.40 -3.88 21.08
CA VAL A 511 -22.53 -4.78 21.35
C VAL A 511 -22.48 -5.89 20.31
N SER A 512 -22.57 -7.12 20.74
CA SER A 512 -22.60 -8.27 19.83
C SER A 512 -23.63 -9.30 20.26
N LEU A 513 -24.25 -9.89 19.24
CA LEU A 513 -25.16 -11.03 19.37
C LEU A 513 -24.66 -12.12 18.43
N TYR A 514 -24.65 -13.35 18.90
CA TYR A 514 -24.32 -14.45 18.02
C TYR A 514 -25.14 -15.70 18.35
N PHE A 515 -25.33 -16.48 17.30
CA PHE A 515 -25.99 -17.78 17.34
C PHE A 515 -25.12 -18.78 16.58
N ALA A 516 -25.01 -19.98 17.11
CA ALA A 516 -24.39 -21.08 16.42
C ALA A 516 -25.21 -22.37 16.65
N ASN A 517 -25.32 -23.19 15.62
CA ASN A 517 -25.93 -24.51 15.71
C ASN A 517 -24.99 -25.52 15.08
N GLN A 518 -24.70 -26.56 15.81
CA GLN A 518 -23.96 -27.71 15.34
C GLN A 518 -24.79 -28.97 15.54
N THR A 519 -24.77 -29.82 14.50
CA THR A 519 -25.39 -31.14 14.53
C THR A 519 -24.36 -32.25 14.72
N GLY A 520 -24.78 -33.33 15.37
CA GLY A 520 -23.94 -34.53 15.55
C GLY A 520 -23.89 -35.42 14.32
N TYR A 521 -22.99 -36.40 14.37
CA TYR A 521 -22.95 -37.47 13.38
C TYR A 521 -23.83 -38.61 13.82
N SER A 522 -24.46 -39.30 12.87
CA SER A 522 -25.22 -40.51 13.16
C SER A 522 -24.31 -41.62 13.69
N SER A 523 -24.88 -42.53 14.50
CA SER A 523 -24.14 -43.67 15.06
C SER A 523 -23.60 -44.62 13.97
N ARG A 524 -24.18 -44.58 12.80
CA ARG A 524 -23.80 -45.37 11.61
C ARG A 524 -22.51 -44.86 10.99
N TYR A 525 -22.40 -43.53 10.86
CA TYR A 525 -21.17 -42.86 10.39
C TYR A 525 -20.01 -43.11 11.37
N GLN A 526 -20.25 -42.96 12.67
CA GLN A 526 -19.24 -43.22 13.68
C GLN A 526 -18.70 -44.65 13.63
N LYS A 527 -19.56 -45.63 13.43
CA LYS A 527 -19.15 -47.04 13.27
C LYS A 527 -18.38 -47.25 11.96
N ALA A 528 -18.82 -46.65 10.86
CA ALA A 528 -18.13 -46.71 9.57
C ALA A 528 -16.73 -46.08 9.65
N TYR A 529 -16.60 -44.92 10.29
CA TYR A 529 -15.32 -44.26 10.49
C TYR A 529 -14.39 -45.05 11.42
N GLN A 530 -14.90 -45.62 12.52
CA GLN A 530 -14.13 -46.49 13.41
C GLN A 530 -13.67 -47.77 12.72
N ASN A 531 -14.52 -48.40 11.91
CA ASN A 531 -14.16 -49.59 11.14
C ASN A 531 -13.09 -49.26 10.09
N LEU A 532 -13.11 -48.08 9.51
CA LEU A 532 -12.09 -47.61 8.59
C LEU A 532 -10.75 -47.33 9.28
N TYR A 533 -10.80 -46.69 10.42
CA TYR A 533 -9.62 -46.39 11.25
C TYR A 533 -8.97 -47.68 11.79
N ASN A 534 -9.79 -48.65 12.15
CA ASN A 534 -9.34 -49.96 12.63
C ASN A 534 -8.88 -50.90 11.51
N SER A 535 -9.36 -50.72 10.30
CA SER A 535 -8.92 -51.49 9.12
C SER A 535 -7.69 -50.87 8.48
N TYR A 536 -6.58 -50.89 9.09
CA TYR A 536 -5.26 -50.43 8.66
C TYR A 536 -4.90 -50.72 7.19
N SER A 537 -5.70 -50.38 6.22
CA SER A 537 -5.33 -50.47 4.80
C SER A 537 -5.19 -49.06 4.22
N SER A 538 -3.97 -48.56 4.26
CA SER A 538 -3.51 -47.34 3.55
C SER A 538 -3.84 -47.34 2.05
N TYR A 539 -4.31 -48.47 1.53
CA TYR A 539 -4.66 -48.66 0.11
C TYR A 539 -5.96 -47.91 -0.28
N TYR A 540 -6.92 -47.77 0.64
CA TYR A 540 -8.18 -47.08 0.35
C TYR A 540 -8.12 -45.56 0.48
N TYR A 541 -7.14 -45.03 1.19
CA TYR A 541 -6.95 -43.59 1.34
C TYR A 541 -6.43 -42.93 0.05
N TYR A 542 -5.73 -43.72 -0.79
CA TYR A 542 -5.15 -43.23 -2.06
C TYR A 542 -6.06 -43.40 -3.29
N SER A 543 -7.13 -44.13 -3.21
CA SER A 543 -7.99 -44.46 -4.36
C SER A 543 -9.25 -43.59 -4.44
N GLY A 544 -9.12 -42.27 -4.31
CA GLY A 544 -10.04 -41.31 -4.93
C GLY A 544 -11.56 -41.39 -4.64
N ASN A 545 -12.01 -42.13 -3.64
CA ASN A 545 -13.44 -42.27 -3.34
C ASN A 545 -13.94 -41.28 -2.29
N SER A 546 -13.45 -40.00 -2.36
CA SER A 546 -13.92 -38.90 -1.49
C SER A 546 -15.43 -38.68 -1.61
N ASN A 547 -16.02 -38.94 -2.78
CA ASN A 547 -17.45 -38.75 -3.01
C ASN A 547 -18.35 -39.72 -2.22
N TYR A 548 -17.89 -40.95 -1.97
CA TYR A 548 -18.68 -41.93 -1.20
C TYR A 548 -18.78 -41.53 0.27
N TYR A 549 -17.67 -41.09 0.86
CA TYR A 549 -17.64 -40.61 2.26
C TYR A 549 -18.35 -39.27 2.43
N GLN A 550 -18.34 -38.40 1.43
CA GLN A 550 -19.08 -37.17 1.40
C GLN A 550 -20.59 -37.38 1.34
N GLN A 551 -21.05 -38.32 0.48
CA GLN A 551 -22.47 -38.69 0.42
C GLN A 551 -22.93 -39.41 1.69
N LEU A 552 -22.09 -40.21 2.33
CA LEU A 552 -22.41 -40.84 3.63
C LEU A 552 -22.50 -39.77 4.74
N ALA A 553 -21.59 -38.80 4.73
CA ALA A 553 -21.60 -37.69 5.69
C ALA A 553 -22.84 -36.81 5.51
N GLU A 554 -23.20 -36.46 4.29
CA GLU A 554 -24.37 -35.64 3.98
C GLU A 554 -25.70 -36.34 4.29
N SER A 555 -25.78 -37.65 4.11
CA SER A 555 -27.00 -38.43 4.37
C SER A 555 -27.23 -38.76 5.84
N GLU A 556 -26.24 -38.57 6.71
CA GLU A 556 -26.28 -39.11 8.08
C GLU A 556 -26.01 -38.12 9.20
N ALA A 557 -26.15 -36.82 8.93
CA ALA A 557 -26.18 -35.81 10.03
C ALA A 557 -27.44 -36.03 10.88
N ASP A 558 -27.23 -36.22 12.14
CA ASP A 558 -28.32 -36.41 13.11
C ASP A 558 -28.75 -35.06 13.66
N LYS A 559 -29.82 -34.51 13.09
CA LYS A 559 -30.37 -33.21 13.47
C LYS A 559 -30.97 -33.20 14.90
N ASP A 560 -31.23 -34.37 15.45
CA ASP A 560 -31.72 -34.51 16.79
C ASP A 560 -30.60 -34.41 17.84
N LYS A 561 -29.33 -34.60 17.40
CA LYS A 561 -28.15 -34.39 18.20
C LYS A 561 -27.53 -33.03 17.87
N TYR A 562 -27.57 -32.13 18.84
CA TYR A 562 -27.07 -30.78 18.59
C TYR A 562 -26.41 -30.13 19.79
N LEU A 563 -25.53 -29.17 19.47
CA LEU A 563 -25.07 -28.13 20.37
C LEU A 563 -25.47 -26.78 19.75
N ARG A 564 -26.40 -26.09 20.42
CA ARG A 564 -26.78 -24.73 20.05
C ARG A 564 -26.21 -23.75 21.06
N THR A 565 -25.64 -22.67 20.51
CA THR A 565 -25.08 -21.59 21.35
C THR A 565 -25.79 -20.29 21.00
N LEU A 566 -26.31 -19.62 22.02
CA LEU A 566 -26.81 -18.25 21.92
C LEU A 566 -25.97 -17.36 22.80
N GLY A 567 -25.48 -16.24 22.26
CA GLY A 567 -24.61 -15.34 23.02
C GLY A 567 -24.92 -13.87 22.80
N ALA A 568 -24.72 -13.10 23.87
CA ALA A 568 -24.78 -11.64 23.83
C ALA A 568 -23.62 -11.08 24.64
N ALA A 569 -23.01 -9.99 24.13
CA ALA A 569 -21.95 -9.29 24.84
C ALA A 569 -22.08 -7.77 24.69
N ILE A 570 -21.73 -7.08 25.77
CA ILE A 570 -21.61 -5.63 25.79
C ILE A 570 -20.24 -5.26 26.35
N GLY A 571 -19.50 -4.44 25.60
CA GLY A 571 -18.16 -4.04 25.98
C GLY A 571 -18.01 -2.53 26.00
N TYR A 572 -17.14 -2.07 26.88
CA TYR A 572 -16.75 -0.67 27.01
C TYR A 572 -15.24 -0.55 26.97
N GLY A 573 -14.72 0.27 26.07
CA GLY A 573 -13.30 0.55 25.92
C GLY A 573 -12.98 2.00 26.30
N LYS A 574 -11.78 2.21 26.83
CA LYS A 574 -11.28 3.53 27.20
C LYS A 574 -9.79 3.66 26.87
N ARG A 575 -9.40 4.68 26.10
CA ARG A 575 -7.99 5.06 25.95
C ARG A 575 -7.51 5.75 27.23
N LEU A 576 -6.42 5.24 27.81
CA LEU A 576 -5.83 5.79 29.01
C LEU A 576 -4.87 6.93 28.63
N ARG A 577 -4.58 7.83 29.59
CA ARG A 577 -3.59 8.91 29.43
C ARG A 577 -2.31 8.65 30.21
N TRP A 578 -2.35 7.71 31.11
CA TRP A 578 -1.24 7.30 31.97
C TRP A 578 -1.10 5.77 31.90
N PRO A 579 0.10 5.22 31.83
CA PRO A 579 1.44 5.86 31.77
C PRO A 579 1.73 6.61 30.47
N ASP A 580 1.15 6.20 29.37
CA ASP A 580 1.13 6.90 28.09
C ASP A 580 -0.25 6.70 27.42
N ASP A 581 -0.49 7.43 26.35
CA ASP A 581 -1.78 7.41 25.65
C ASP A 581 -1.90 6.29 24.58
N TYR A 582 -0.93 5.38 24.52
CA TYR A 582 -1.03 4.13 23.77
C TYR A 582 -1.75 3.02 24.52
N PHE A 583 -1.99 3.20 25.85
CA PHE A 583 -2.73 2.25 26.65
C PHE A 583 -4.23 2.35 26.42
N GLN A 584 -4.86 1.18 26.30
CA GLN A 584 -6.30 1.03 26.21
C GLN A 584 -6.77 -0.01 27.23
N PHE A 585 -7.84 0.30 27.94
CA PHE A 585 -8.55 -0.62 28.79
C PHE A 585 -9.88 -0.99 28.14
N TYR A 586 -10.20 -2.27 28.12
CA TYR A 586 -11.47 -2.79 27.60
C TYR A 586 -12.07 -3.74 28.62
N GLY A 587 -13.35 -3.55 28.93
CA GLY A 587 -14.14 -4.43 29.78
C GLY A 587 -15.39 -4.88 29.04
N GLU A 588 -15.68 -6.18 29.02
CA GLU A 588 -16.83 -6.77 28.35
C GLU A 588 -17.56 -7.73 29.28
N LEU A 589 -18.86 -7.53 29.41
CA LEU A 589 -19.76 -8.49 30.03
C LEU A 589 -20.38 -9.34 28.91
N SER A 590 -20.21 -10.64 28.99
CA SER A 590 -20.74 -11.58 28.01
C SER A 590 -21.56 -12.68 28.69
N TYR A 591 -22.63 -13.04 28.02
CA TYR A 591 -23.49 -14.16 28.41
C TYR A 591 -23.62 -15.13 27.26
N GLN A 592 -23.43 -16.42 27.53
CA GLN A 592 -23.54 -17.50 26.55
C GLN A 592 -24.37 -18.63 27.15
N MET A 593 -25.33 -19.09 26.37
CA MET A 593 -26.17 -20.24 26.69
C MET A 593 -25.88 -21.36 25.72
N TYR A 594 -25.48 -22.49 26.23
CA TYR A 594 -25.25 -23.72 25.50
C TYR A 594 -26.42 -24.66 25.71
N MET A 595 -27.07 -25.08 24.64
CA MET A 595 -28.17 -26.03 24.63
C MET A 595 -27.70 -27.33 23.95
N MET A 596 -27.68 -28.43 24.65
CA MET A 596 -27.18 -29.72 24.21
C MET A 596 -28.28 -30.75 24.21
N LYS A 597 -28.31 -31.56 23.20
CA LYS A 597 -29.17 -32.75 23.13
C LYS A 597 -28.41 -33.90 22.47
N ASP A 598 -28.29 -35.00 23.19
CA ASP A 598 -27.52 -36.21 22.79
C ASP A 598 -26.12 -35.86 22.22
N TRP A 599 -25.43 -34.85 22.82
CA TRP A 599 -24.17 -34.31 22.31
C TRP A 599 -22.97 -35.11 22.83
N PRO A 600 -22.31 -35.95 22.00
CA PRO A 600 -21.30 -36.88 22.52
C PRO A 600 -19.91 -36.25 22.70
N TYR A 601 -19.75 -34.98 22.33
CA TYR A 601 -18.45 -34.33 22.28
C TYR A 601 -18.09 -33.43 23.47
N LEU A 602 -18.95 -33.39 24.51
CA LEU A 602 -18.68 -32.72 25.77
C LEU A 602 -18.96 -33.67 26.93
N LEU A 603 -18.52 -33.35 28.13
CA LEU A 603 -18.84 -34.10 29.36
C LEU A 603 -20.34 -34.12 29.67
N ILE A 604 -21.08 -33.17 29.07
CA ILE A 604 -22.52 -33.06 29.19
C ILE A 604 -23.12 -33.40 27.85
N SER A 605 -23.94 -34.42 27.76
CA SER A 605 -24.68 -34.79 26.55
C SER A 605 -26.00 -34.03 26.40
N ASP A 606 -26.66 -33.76 27.53
CA ASP A 606 -28.02 -33.20 27.56
C ASP A 606 -28.17 -32.08 28.58
N GLY A 607 -28.96 -31.07 28.20
CA GLY A 607 -29.29 -29.97 29.08
C GLY A 607 -28.82 -28.61 28.59
N THR A 608 -28.83 -27.65 29.50
CA THR A 608 -28.39 -26.28 29.25
C THR A 608 -27.27 -25.89 30.19
N SER A 609 -26.30 -25.18 29.68
CA SER A 609 -25.20 -24.58 30.45
C SER A 609 -25.12 -23.08 30.22
N HIS A 610 -24.94 -22.31 31.28
CA HIS A 610 -24.90 -20.86 31.25
C HIS A 610 -23.53 -20.36 31.62
N ASN A 611 -22.96 -19.50 30.77
CA ASN A 611 -21.67 -18.86 30.96
C ASN A 611 -21.85 -17.34 31.01
N LEU A 612 -21.84 -16.79 32.21
CA LEU A 612 -21.76 -15.34 32.41
C LEU A 612 -20.33 -14.98 32.73
N SER A 613 -19.69 -14.18 31.90
CA SER A 613 -18.28 -13.84 32.10
C SER A 613 -17.99 -12.36 31.93
N LEU A 614 -17.05 -11.87 32.71
CA LEU A 614 -16.46 -10.55 32.62
C LEU A 614 -15.06 -10.71 32.00
N ASN A 615 -14.85 -10.10 30.82
CA ASN A 615 -13.56 -10.05 30.17
C ASN A 615 -12.95 -8.66 30.37
N LEU A 616 -11.78 -8.59 30.97
CA LEU A 616 -11.01 -7.37 31.21
C LEU A 616 -9.72 -7.45 30.41
N GLN A 617 -9.43 -6.43 29.64
CA GLN A 617 -8.22 -6.38 28.82
C GLN A 617 -7.52 -5.04 28.96
N LEU A 618 -6.23 -5.10 29.22
CA LEU A 618 -5.33 -3.97 29.16
C LEU A 618 -4.39 -4.18 27.98
N SER A 619 -4.40 -3.28 27.02
CA SER A 619 -3.56 -3.34 25.84
C SER A 619 -2.77 -2.05 25.65
N ARG A 620 -1.57 -2.17 25.09
CA ARG A 620 -0.74 -1.06 24.65
C ARG A 620 -0.24 -1.34 23.23
N SER A 621 -0.38 -0.39 22.31
CA SER A 621 0.09 -0.55 20.93
C SER A 621 0.75 0.73 20.47
N SER A 622 2.08 0.66 20.27
CA SER A 622 2.91 1.76 19.73
C SER A 622 3.57 1.41 18.39
N ILE A 623 2.95 0.51 17.64
CA ILE A 623 3.46 0.07 16.33
C ILE A 623 3.32 1.18 15.29
N ASP A 624 4.29 1.27 14.38
CA ASP A 624 4.33 2.28 13.31
C ASP A 624 3.38 1.97 12.15
N ASN A 625 3.22 0.69 11.80
CA ASN A 625 2.37 0.25 10.70
C ASN A 625 1.69 -1.08 11.03
N PRO A 626 0.36 -1.21 10.83
CA PRO A 626 -0.37 -2.43 11.18
C PRO A 626 -0.11 -3.61 10.23
N ILE A 627 0.37 -3.37 8.99
CA ILE A 627 0.58 -4.42 7.99
C ILE A 627 2.02 -4.94 8.06
N TYR A 628 2.99 -4.06 7.84
CA TYR A 628 4.41 -4.37 7.97
C TYR A 628 5.03 -3.48 9.03
N THR A 629 4.99 -3.94 10.27
CA THR A 629 5.53 -3.21 11.41
C THR A 629 7.05 -3.27 11.39
N ARG A 630 7.69 -2.11 11.51
CA ARG A 630 9.16 -1.96 11.56
C ARG A 630 9.65 -1.65 12.96
N ARG A 631 8.89 -0.85 13.71
CA ARG A 631 9.25 -0.37 15.05
C ARG A 631 8.05 -0.38 15.97
N GLY A 632 8.32 -0.45 17.26
CA GLY A 632 7.29 -0.32 18.30
C GLY A 632 7.00 -1.63 18.99
N SER A 633 6.00 -1.58 19.86
CA SER A 633 5.60 -2.74 20.66
C SER A 633 4.10 -2.83 20.82
N GLN A 634 3.63 -4.05 21.04
CA GLN A 634 2.24 -4.34 21.32
C GLN A 634 2.16 -5.32 22.48
N PHE A 635 1.45 -4.95 23.54
CA PHE A 635 1.23 -5.78 24.73
C PHE A 635 -0.25 -5.89 25.00
N THR A 636 -0.70 -7.07 25.39
CA THR A 636 -2.08 -7.34 25.77
C THR A 636 -2.09 -8.26 26.97
N LEU A 637 -2.73 -7.82 28.06
CA LEU A 637 -3.03 -8.63 29.23
C LEU A 637 -4.54 -8.75 29.34
N GLY A 638 -5.06 -9.96 29.30
CA GLY A 638 -6.48 -10.29 29.38
C GLY A 638 -6.79 -11.16 30.60
N LEU A 639 -7.91 -10.89 31.22
CA LEU A 639 -8.54 -11.71 32.25
C LEU A 639 -10.00 -11.93 31.91
N LYS A 640 -10.41 -13.17 31.64
CA LYS A 640 -11.80 -13.55 31.53
C LYS A 640 -12.18 -14.35 32.76
N ILE A 641 -13.16 -13.86 33.50
CA ILE A 641 -13.57 -14.43 34.79
C ILE A 641 -15.09 -14.60 34.83
N THR A 642 -15.54 -15.72 35.33
CA THR A 642 -16.95 -15.98 35.67
C THR A 642 -17.17 -15.81 37.15
N PRO A 643 -18.40 -15.61 37.62
CA PRO A 643 -18.69 -15.72 39.06
C PRO A 643 -18.30 -17.10 39.58
N PRO A 644 -17.69 -17.20 40.79
CA PRO A 644 -17.32 -18.47 41.39
C PRO A 644 -18.55 -19.13 42.05
N TRP A 645 -19.41 -19.67 41.19
CA TRP A 645 -20.70 -20.21 41.63
C TRP A 645 -20.61 -21.28 42.71
N SER A 646 -19.59 -22.12 42.63
CA SER A 646 -19.31 -23.19 43.60
C SER A 646 -19.01 -22.67 45.01
N LEU A 647 -18.48 -21.44 45.12
CA LEU A 647 -18.19 -20.83 46.42
C LEU A 647 -19.44 -20.20 47.07
N PHE A 648 -20.48 -19.91 46.29
CA PHE A 648 -21.66 -19.17 46.74
C PHE A 648 -22.86 -20.08 47.05
N ASN A 649 -22.95 -21.26 46.42
CA ASN A 649 -24.16 -22.07 46.47
C ASN A 649 -24.14 -23.16 47.54
N GLY A 650 -23.03 -23.38 48.23
CA GLY A 650 -22.88 -24.34 49.34
C GLY A 650 -23.09 -25.82 48.95
N LYS A 651 -23.05 -26.16 47.65
CA LYS A 651 -23.28 -27.53 47.16
C LYS A 651 -21.99 -28.32 47.10
N ASP A 652 -22.07 -29.62 47.35
CA ASP A 652 -20.94 -30.55 47.17
C ASP A 652 -20.84 -30.99 45.69
N TYR A 653 -19.94 -30.37 44.97
CA TYR A 653 -19.70 -30.63 43.55
C TYR A 653 -19.15 -32.03 43.28
N SER A 654 -18.56 -32.70 44.27
CA SER A 654 -18.05 -34.09 44.12
C SER A 654 -19.18 -35.11 43.88
N GLN A 655 -20.37 -34.83 44.42
CA GLN A 655 -21.53 -35.71 44.36
C GLN A 655 -22.54 -35.37 43.24
N MET A 656 -22.34 -34.22 42.58
CA MET A 656 -23.26 -33.75 41.54
C MET A 656 -23.04 -34.48 40.21
N THR A 657 -24.10 -34.67 39.42
CA THR A 657 -24.02 -35.10 38.04
C THR A 657 -23.34 -34.05 37.15
N ASN A 658 -22.78 -34.43 36.02
CA ASN A 658 -22.14 -33.48 35.11
C ASN A 658 -23.11 -32.38 34.62
N SER A 659 -24.38 -32.71 34.37
CA SER A 659 -25.38 -31.73 33.94
C SER A 659 -25.68 -30.69 35.03
N GLU A 660 -25.74 -31.12 36.31
CA GLU A 660 -25.93 -30.19 37.44
C GLU A 660 -24.67 -29.37 37.70
N LYS A 661 -23.51 -30.00 37.64
CA LYS A 661 -22.20 -29.42 37.92
C LYS A 661 -21.89 -28.26 36.98
N TYR A 662 -22.20 -28.41 35.70
CA TYR A 662 -21.87 -27.46 34.65
C TYR A 662 -23.07 -26.65 34.13
N HIS A 663 -24.19 -26.68 34.87
CA HIS A 663 -25.33 -25.82 34.59
C HIS A 663 -24.92 -24.33 34.63
N LEU A 664 -24.09 -23.95 35.59
CA LEU A 664 -23.45 -22.64 35.72
C LEU A 664 -21.95 -22.82 35.58
N ILE A 665 -21.40 -22.34 34.49
CA ILE A 665 -19.98 -22.49 34.15
C ILE A 665 -19.14 -21.53 34.98
N GLU A 666 -18.04 -22.05 35.55
CA GLU A 666 -17.10 -21.23 36.33
C GLU A 666 -15.64 -21.48 35.91
N TYR A 667 -14.89 -20.42 35.74
CA TYR A 667 -13.44 -20.42 35.49
C TYR A 667 -12.87 -19.03 35.60
N HIS A 668 -11.53 -18.93 35.61
CA HIS A 668 -10.79 -17.71 35.32
C HIS A 668 -9.68 -18.02 34.30
N LYS A 669 -9.55 -17.18 33.33
CA LYS A 669 -8.63 -17.36 32.20
C LYS A 669 -7.75 -16.12 32.07
N TRP A 670 -6.45 -16.31 32.17
CA TRP A 670 -5.45 -15.28 32.05
C TRP A 670 -4.72 -15.46 30.73
N LYS A 671 -4.49 -14.37 30.04
CA LYS A 671 -3.72 -14.36 28.79
C LYS A 671 -2.80 -13.16 28.76
N PHE A 672 -1.58 -13.41 28.34
CA PHE A 672 -0.60 -12.37 28.04
C PHE A 672 -0.05 -12.60 26.64
N THR A 673 0.02 -11.53 25.85
CA THR A 673 0.71 -11.51 24.56
C THR A 673 1.53 -10.24 24.49
N GLY A 674 2.83 -10.38 24.24
CA GLY A 674 3.74 -9.27 24.01
C GLY A 674 4.45 -9.43 22.70
N LYS A 675 4.47 -8.38 21.86
CA LYS A 675 5.23 -8.31 20.60
C LYS A 675 6.12 -7.08 20.63
N VAL A 676 7.36 -7.22 20.18
CA VAL A 676 8.31 -6.11 20.02
C VAL A 676 8.93 -6.19 18.63
N PHE A 677 9.03 -5.07 17.96
CA PHE A 677 9.62 -4.95 16.64
C PHE A 677 10.85 -4.06 16.69
N THR A 678 11.98 -4.62 16.32
CA THR A 678 13.27 -3.95 16.37
C THR A 678 13.90 -3.95 14.98
N PRO A 679 14.10 -2.78 14.36
CA PRO A 679 14.82 -2.70 13.10
C PRO A 679 16.31 -3.02 13.34
N LEU A 680 16.86 -3.91 12.53
CA LEU A 680 18.27 -4.33 12.62
C LEU A 680 19.16 -3.58 11.61
N THR A 681 18.54 -2.90 10.64
CA THR A 681 19.25 -2.10 9.62
C THR A 681 18.81 -0.65 9.69
N ARG A 682 19.66 0.28 9.30
CA ARG A 682 19.35 1.73 9.29
C ARG A 682 18.16 2.06 8.40
N ASP A 683 18.00 1.37 7.27
CA ASP A 683 16.84 1.53 6.36
C ASP A 683 15.56 0.83 6.88
N SER A 684 15.63 0.28 8.10
CA SER A 684 14.50 -0.43 8.74
C SER A 684 13.86 -1.52 7.88
N LYS A 685 14.61 -2.11 6.94
CA LYS A 685 14.11 -3.20 6.11
C LYS A 685 14.18 -4.53 6.83
N LEU A 686 15.32 -4.84 7.47
CA LEU A 686 15.45 -6.05 8.24
C LEU A 686 14.94 -5.80 9.65
N VAL A 687 13.86 -6.49 10.01
CA VAL A 687 13.17 -6.32 11.30
C VAL A 687 13.21 -7.62 12.08
N LEU A 688 13.60 -7.56 13.33
CA LEU A 688 13.44 -8.63 14.30
C LEU A 688 12.11 -8.42 15.06
N MET A 689 11.17 -9.34 14.91
CA MET A 689 9.98 -9.43 15.74
C MET A 689 10.21 -10.49 16.80
N THR A 690 9.98 -10.13 18.05
CA THR A 690 9.95 -11.06 19.18
C THR A 690 8.56 -11.09 19.78
N ARG A 691 8.05 -12.29 20.10
CA ARG A 691 6.73 -12.47 20.69
C ARG A 691 6.80 -13.45 21.86
N ALA A 692 6.14 -13.10 22.94
CA ALA A 692 5.92 -13.97 24.08
C ALA A 692 4.43 -14.08 24.36
N GLU A 693 3.96 -15.28 24.53
CA GLU A 693 2.55 -15.61 24.82
C GLU A 693 2.48 -16.54 26.03
N PHE A 694 1.52 -16.27 26.86
CA PHE A 694 1.20 -17.07 28.04
C PHE A 694 -0.30 -17.15 28.22
N GLY A 695 -0.81 -18.32 28.52
CA GLY A 695 -2.21 -18.54 28.81
C GLY A 695 -2.36 -19.49 30.00
N TYR A 696 -3.26 -19.15 30.93
CA TYR A 696 -3.60 -19.97 32.05
C TYR A 696 -5.10 -20.01 32.26
N LEU A 697 -5.66 -21.20 32.29
CA LEU A 697 -7.05 -21.47 32.61
C LEU A 697 -7.13 -22.10 34.02
N GLY A 698 -7.60 -21.34 34.97
CA GLY A 698 -7.82 -21.77 36.34
C GLY A 698 -9.26 -22.11 36.65
N HIS A 699 -9.46 -22.73 37.79
CA HIS A 699 -10.76 -23.13 38.32
C HIS A 699 -10.88 -22.68 39.79
N PHE A 700 -12.10 -22.41 40.24
CA PHE A 700 -12.40 -22.09 41.64
C PHE A 700 -12.62 -23.34 42.49
N ASN A 701 -13.16 -24.38 41.86
CA ASN A 701 -13.37 -25.69 42.48
C ASN A 701 -12.75 -26.78 41.56
N LYS A 702 -11.94 -27.65 42.18
CA LYS A 702 -11.25 -28.76 41.48
C LYS A 702 -12.20 -29.74 40.80
N ASP A 703 -13.42 -29.92 41.40
CA ASP A 703 -14.44 -30.84 40.92
C ASP A 703 -15.38 -30.22 39.88
N ALA A 704 -15.20 -28.90 39.58
CA ALA A 704 -15.99 -28.14 38.62
C ALA A 704 -15.14 -27.52 37.50
N LYS A 705 -14.02 -28.17 37.11
CA LYS A 705 -13.19 -27.70 35.98
C LYS A 705 -14.05 -27.63 34.73
N SER A 706 -14.10 -26.44 34.08
CA SER A 706 -14.96 -26.21 32.94
C SER A 706 -14.59 -27.08 31.75
N PRO A 707 -15.51 -27.84 31.14
CA PRO A 707 -15.28 -28.57 29.90
C PRO A 707 -15.45 -27.68 28.69
N PHE A 708 -15.86 -26.43 28.87
CA PHE A 708 -16.15 -25.46 27.78
C PHE A 708 -14.97 -24.52 27.46
N GLU A 709 -13.85 -24.66 28.17
CA GLU A 709 -12.67 -23.83 27.91
C GLU A 709 -11.43 -24.71 28.02
N SER A 710 -10.54 -24.59 27.04
CA SER A 710 -9.21 -25.23 27.04
C SER A 710 -8.31 -24.59 25.99
N PHE A 711 -7.00 -24.86 26.05
CA PHE A 711 -6.05 -24.50 25.02
C PHE A 711 -5.72 -25.72 24.18
N TYR A 712 -5.62 -25.51 22.87
CA TYR A 712 -5.28 -26.55 21.90
C TYR A 712 -4.10 -26.10 21.06
N MET A 713 -2.92 -26.66 21.30
CA MET A 713 -1.65 -26.14 20.79
C MET A 713 -1.03 -27.02 19.73
N GLY A 714 -0.61 -26.40 18.61
CA GLY A 714 0.06 -27.01 17.46
C GLY A 714 -0.61 -26.68 16.14
N GLY A 715 0.14 -26.67 15.04
CA GLY A 715 -0.35 -26.39 13.69
C GLY A 715 -0.63 -24.92 13.39
N ASP A 716 -1.48 -24.66 12.40
CA ASP A 716 -1.84 -23.33 11.91
C ASP A 716 -3.28 -22.90 12.25
N GLY A 717 -4.07 -23.75 12.86
CA GLY A 717 -5.48 -23.46 13.17
C GLY A 717 -6.45 -23.61 11.99
N MET A 718 -5.96 -23.82 10.79
CA MET A 718 -6.80 -23.89 9.59
C MET A 718 -7.39 -25.29 9.35
N SER A 719 -6.66 -26.31 9.73
CA SER A 719 -7.01 -27.73 9.49
C SER A 719 -7.82 -28.36 10.61
N SER A 720 -7.99 -27.68 11.74
CA SER A 720 -8.74 -28.23 12.87
C SER A 720 -10.18 -27.73 12.90
N TYR A 721 -11.11 -28.65 12.80
CA TYR A 721 -12.46 -28.44 13.32
C TYR A 721 -12.37 -28.28 14.84
N THR A 722 -12.21 -27.04 15.29
CA THR A 722 -12.15 -26.78 16.72
C THR A 722 -13.46 -27.20 17.36
N SER A 723 -13.37 -28.09 18.32
CA SER A 723 -14.41 -28.34 19.29
C SER A 723 -14.75 -26.98 19.97
N TYR A 724 -16.00 -26.74 20.23
CA TYR A 724 -16.63 -25.44 20.64
C TYR A 724 -16.09 -24.76 21.87
N SER A 725 -15.14 -25.32 22.54
CA SER A 725 -14.66 -24.85 23.82
C SER A 725 -13.15 -24.71 23.87
N THR A 726 -12.48 -24.82 22.72
CA THR A 726 -11.02 -24.78 22.68
C THR A 726 -10.50 -23.52 22.02
N GLU A 727 -9.59 -22.86 22.71
CA GLU A 727 -8.81 -21.77 22.13
C GLU A 727 -7.56 -22.34 21.47
N TYR A 728 -7.43 -22.04 20.19
CA TYR A 728 -6.34 -22.52 19.38
C TYR A 728 -5.06 -21.69 19.59
N VAL A 729 -3.96 -22.38 19.86
CA VAL A 729 -2.63 -21.75 19.96
C VAL A 729 -1.75 -22.30 18.84
N ALA A 730 -1.51 -21.49 17.81
CA ALA A 730 -0.69 -21.88 16.67
C ALA A 730 0.75 -22.16 17.10
N MET A 731 1.33 -23.22 16.56
CA MET A 731 2.76 -23.58 16.73
C MET A 731 3.25 -24.20 15.44
N ARG A 732 4.07 -23.46 14.72
CA ARG A 732 4.62 -23.92 13.43
C ARG A 732 5.62 -25.05 13.63
N GLY A 733 5.70 -25.97 12.66
CA GLY A 733 6.54 -27.17 12.76
C GLY A 733 5.91 -28.32 13.53
N TYR A 734 4.68 -28.16 14.01
CA TYR A 734 3.90 -29.21 14.68
C TYR A 734 2.53 -29.34 13.99
N SER A 735 1.98 -30.56 13.95
CA SER A 735 0.63 -30.78 13.46
C SER A 735 -0.42 -30.23 14.43
N SER A 736 -1.67 -30.10 13.97
CA SER A 736 -2.78 -29.57 14.79
C SER A 736 -2.92 -30.34 16.09
N GLY A 737 -2.87 -29.62 17.22
CA GLY A 737 -3.03 -30.17 18.57
C GLY A 737 -1.92 -31.08 19.11
N ALA A 738 -0.83 -31.25 18.34
CA ALA A 738 0.25 -32.18 18.69
C ALA A 738 0.93 -31.92 20.05
N LEU A 739 0.84 -30.69 20.53
CA LEU A 739 1.42 -30.30 21.83
C LEU A 739 0.39 -30.22 22.96
N THR A 740 -0.85 -30.58 22.69
CA THR A 740 -1.91 -30.54 23.71
C THR A 740 -1.88 -31.83 24.52
N PRO A 741 -1.82 -31.78 25.86
CA PRO A 741 -1.82 -32.96 26.70
C PRO A 741 -3.16 -33.70 26.63
N TYR A 742 -3.11 -35.02 26.76
CA TYR A 742 -4.28 -35.86 26.87
C TYR A 742 -4.82 -35.88 28.32
N ASP A 743 -6.09 -35.53 28.47
CA ASP A 743 -6.78 -35.61 29.74
C ASP A 743 -7.61 -36.90 29.81
N ALA A 744 -7.17 -37.82 30.66
CA ALA A 744 -7.84 -39.13 30.85
C ALA A 744 -9.26 -39.01 31.45
N ALA A 745 -9.55 -37.94 32.19
CA ALA A 745 -10.85 -37.72 32.81
C ALA A 745 -11.92 -37.37 31.76
N THR A 746 -11.53 -36.62 30.73
CA THR A 746 -12.44 -36.20 29.66
C THR A 746 -12.30 -37.06 28.39
N GLY A 747 -11.25 -37.89 28.29
CA GLY A 747 -10.94 -38.67 27.08
C GLY A 747 -10.46 -37.83 25.91
N ARG A 748 -9.92 -36.64 26.13
CA ARG A 748 -9.61 -35.63 25.12
C ARG A 748 -8.27 -34.95 25.35
N ASN A 749 -7.76 -34.33 24.29
CA ASN A 749 -6.64 -33.41 24.40
C ASN A 749 -7.15 -32.05 24.91
N MET A 750 -6.75 -31.67 26.11
CA MET A 750 -7.12 -30.44 26.77
C MET A 750 -5.92 -29.84 27.48
N GLY A 751 -5.61 -28.58 27.17
CA GLY A 751 -4.57 -27.81 27.83
C GLY A 751 -5.14 -26.75 28.74
N TYR A 752 -4.55 -26.59 29.91
CA TYR A 752 -4.96 -25.58 30.88
C TYR A 752 -3.93 -24.47 31.06
N LEU A 753 -2.71 -24.70 30.60
CA LEU A 753 -1.66 -23.70 30.61
C LEU A 753 -0.77 -23.85 29.39
N TYR A 754 -0.34 -22.74 28.79
CA TYR A 754 0.69 -22.74 27.77
C TYR A 754 1.64 -21.56 27.90
N ASN A 755 2.85 -21.74 27.39
CA ASN A 755 3.77 -20.66 27.08
C ASN A 755 4.33 -20.85 25.69
N LYS A 756 4.54 -19.74 24.97
CA LYS A 756 5.12 -19.74 23.63
C LYS A 756 5.98 -18.51 23.43
N PHE A 757 7.14 -18.73 22.85
CA PHE A 757 8.09 -17.68 22.43
C PHE A 757 8.34 -17.80 20.93
N THR A 758 8.32 -16.67 20.23
CA THR A 758 8.56 -16.61 18.79
C THR A 758 9.57 -15.52 18.50
N MET A 759 10.56 -15.82 17.68
CA MET A 759 11.45 -14.84 17.08
C MET A 759 11.32 -14.96 15.55
N GLU A 760 11.07 -13.85 14.88
CA GLU A 760 10.99 -13.79 13.42
C GLU A 760 11.92 -12.71 12.88
N LEU A 761 12.73 -13.08 11.93
CA LEU A 761 13.49 -12.15 11.12
C LEU A 761 12.72 -11.87 9.84
N ARG A 762 12.27 -10.64 9.65
CA ARG A 762 11.38 -10.21 8.54
C ARG A 762 12.14 -9.32 7.57
N TYR A 763 11.96 -9.56 6.27
CA TYR A 763 12.54 -8.75 5.20
C TYR A 763 11.50 -8.46 4.12
N PRO A 764 11.22 -7.17 3.78
CA PRO A 764 10.22 -6.82 2.80
C PRO A 764 10.75 -7.06 1.38
N ILE A 765 9.94 -7.72 0.57
CA ILE A 765 10.17 -7.91 -0.86
C ILE A 765 9.51 -6.75 -1.63
N SER A 766 8.27 -6.42 -1.27
CA SER A 766 7.51 -5.29 -1.79
C SER A 766 6.70 -4.66 -0.66
N LEU A 767 6.66 -3.33 -0.61
CA LEU A 767 5.84 -2.56 0.34
C LEU A 767 4.82 -1.69 -0.40
N GLU A 768 4.51 -2.03 -1.67
CA GLU A 768 3.51 -1.32 -2.45
C GLU A 768 2.10 -1.57 -1.88
N GLN A 769 1.24 -0.56 -1.97
CA GLN A 769 -0.13 -0.65 -1.46
C GLN A 769 -0.96 -1.72 -2.17
N SER A 770 -0.69 -1.98 -3.43
CA SER A 770 -1.35 -3.03 -4.22
C SER A 770 -1.06 -4.44 -3.71
N ALA A 771 0.15 -4.65 -3.19
CA ALA A 771 0.57 -5.91 -2.59
C ALA A 771 1.79 -5.70 -1.68
N THR A 772 1.61 -5.84 -0.36
CA THR A 772 2.73 -5.87 0.58
C THR A 772 3.22 -7.30 0.75
N ILE A 773 4.48 -7.56 0.41
CA ILE A 773 5.08 -8.91 0.41
C ILE A 773 6.35 -8.90 1.24
N TRP A 774 6.47 -9.86 2.17
CA TRP A 774 7.72 -10.05 2.92
C TRP A 774 8.03 -11.52 3.14
N ALA A 775 9.31 -11.81 3.18
CA ALA A 775 9.83 -13.10 3.61
C ALA A 775 10.15 -13.06 5.10
N LEU A 776 10.08 -14.20 5.75
CA LEU A 776 10.46 -14.35 7.15
C LEU A 776 11.21 -15.66 7.40
N ALA A 777 12.08 -15.64 8.40
CA ALA A 777 12.64 -16.83 9.04
C ALA A 777 12.24 -16.79 10.51
N PHE A 778 11.86 -17.93 11.07
CA PHE A 778 11.36 -17.96 12.45
C PHE A 778 11.99 -19.08 13.27
N VAL A 779 12.02 -18.86 14.56
CA VAL A 779 12.26 -19.86 15.60
C VAL A 779 11.12 -19.74 16.62
N GLU A 780 10.51 -20.85 16.97
CA GLU A 780 9.46 -20.92 17.98
C GLU A 780 9.84 -21.93 19.06
N ALA A 781 9.44 -21.64 20.28
CA ALA A 781 9.60 -22.54 21.41
C ALA A 781 8.37 -22.40 22.33
N GLY A 782 7.69 -23.48 22.63
CA GLY A 782 6.49 -23.44 23.46
C GLY A 782 6.03 -24.83 23.89
N ASN A 783 5.12 -24.88 24.85
CA ASN A 783 4.50 -26.11 25.27
C ASN A 783 3.15 -25.87 25.93
N CYS A 784 2.32 -26.90 25.98
CA CYS A 784 1.03 -26.89 26.63
C CYS A 784 0.98 -27.93 27.76
N PHE A 785 0.38 -27.58 28.88
CA PHE A 785 0.38 -28.39 30.11
C PHE A 785 -1.04 -28.68 30.59
N ALA A 786 -1.23 -29.84 31.22
CA ALA A 786 -2.52 -30.32 31.74
C ALA A 786 -2.91 -29.66 33.04
N ASP A 787 -1.97 -29.24 33.88
CA ASP A 787 -2.20 -28.58 35.14
C ASP A 787 -1.06 -27.61 35.48
N ILE A 788 -1.33 -26.65 36.35
CA ILE A 788 -0.29 -25.71 36.80
C ILE A 788 0.82 -26.42 37.59
N LYS A 789 0.51 -27.59 38.23
CA LYS A 789 1.50 -28.37 38.92
C LYS A 789 2.53 -29.00 38.00
N ASP A 790 2.17 -29.23 36.75
CA ASP A 790 3.05 -29.82 35.72
C ASP A 790 3.85 -28.74 34.97
N TYR A 791 3.61 -27.48 35.31
CA TYR A 791 4.22 -26.37 34.60
C TYR A 791 5.71 -26.27 34.83
N ASN A 792 6.47 -26.41 33.75
CA ASN A 792 7.90 -26.12 33.70
C ASN A 792 8.18 -25.18 32.52
N PRO A 793 8.52 -23.91 32.81
CA PRO A 793 8.73 -22.91 31.76
C PRO A 793 9.86 -23.22 30.79
N PHE A 794 10.77 -24.14 31.16
CA PHE A 794 11.91 -24.56 30.34
C PHE A 794 11.65 -25.87 29.57
N ASN A 795 10.56 -26.56 29.83
CA ASN A 795 10.15 -27.72 29.05
C ASN A 795 9.47 -27.24 27.74
N LEU A 796 10.28 -26.78 26.80
CA LEU A 796 9.81 -26.18 25.56
C LEU A 796 10.03 -27.16 24.38
N LYS A 797 9.04 -27.24 23.54
CA LYS A 797 9.08 -27.90 22.22
C LYS A 797 9.49 -26.83 21.21
N ARG A 798 10.51 -27.12 20.39
CA ARG A 798 11.18 -26.12 19.53
C ARG A 798 10.91 -26.41 18.07
N SER A 799 10.83 -25.34 17.30
CA SER A 799 10.77 -25.41 15.84
C SER A 799 11.49 -24.26 15.20
N ALA A 800 11.87 -24.41 13.94
CA ALA A 800 12.39 -23.35 13.12
C ALA A 800 11.89 -23.50 11.69
N GLY A 801 11.86 -22.42 10.93
CA GLY A 801 11.40 -22.46 9.58
C GLY A 801 11.49 -21.14 8.84
N VAL A 802 10.90 -21.15 7.64
CA VAL A 802 10.85 -19.96 6.76
C VAL A 802 9.43 -19.82 6.22
N GLY A 803 9.09 -18.61 5.85
CA GLY A 803 7.78 -18.33 5.29
C GLY A 803 7.73 -17.07 4.44
N VAL A 804 6.61 -16.91 3.78
CA VAL A 804 6.28 -15.73 2.98
C VAL A 804 4.89 -15.24 3.37
N ARG A 805 4.75 -13.93 3.45
CA ARG A 805 3.49 -13.24 3.67
C ARG A 805 3.18 -12.33 2.51
N ILE A 806 1.92 -12.31 2.12
CA ILE A 806 1.36 -11.46 1.07
C ILE A 806 0.10 -10.81 1.62
N PHE A 807 0.13 -9.52 1.78
CA PHE A 807 -1.08 -8.76 2.12
C PHE A 807 -1.66 -8.13 0.84
N LEU A 808 -2.91 -8.46 0.56
CA LEU A 808 -3.69 -7.91 -0.55
C LEU A 808 -4.90 -7.15 0.04
N PRO A 809 -5.12 -5.87 -0.31
CA PRO A 809 -6.19 -5.06 0.29
C PRO A 809 -7.59 -5.68 0.23
N MET A 810 -7.90 -6.46 -0.83
CA MET A 810 -9.19 -7.14 -1.00
C MET A 810 -9.29 -8.49 -0.28
N PHE A 811 -8.16 -9.18 -0.09
CA PHE A 811 -8.13 -10.58 0.39
C PHE A 811 -7.53 -10.71 1.80
N GLY A 812 -6.95 -9.63 2.33
CA GLY A 812 -6.26 -9.65 3.61
C GLY A 812 -4.88 -10.30 3.55
N LEU A 813 -4.44 -10.84 4.69
CA LEU A 813 -3.14 -11.47 4.83
C LEU A 813 -3.20 -12.93 4.39
N LEU A 814 -2.32 -13.30 3.48
CA LEU A 814 -2.09 -14.66 3.01
C LEU A 814 -0.66 -15.06 3.34
N GLY A 815 -0.41 -16.32 3.64
CA GLY A 815 0.94 -16.79 3.88
C GLY A 815 1.09 -18.30 3.80
N ILE A 816 2.34 -18.68 3.61
CA ILE A 816 2.78 -20.07 3.65
C ILE A 816 4.06 -20.12 4.48
N ASP A 817 4.10 -21.06 5.43
CA ASP A 817 5.28 -21.37 6.23
C ASP A 817 5.68 -22.82 6.06
N TRP A 818 6.96 -23.07 5.93
CA TRP A 818 7.56 -24.36 6.13
C TRP A 818 8.29 -24.38 7.46
N GLY A 819 7.93 -25.30 8.33
CA GLY A 819 8.51 -25.43 9.66
C GLY A 819 8.99 -26.85 9.95
N TRP A 820 10.07 -26.94 10.70
CA TRP A 820 10.60 -28.20 11.20
C TRP A 820 10.52 -28.23 12.73
N GLY A 821 9.78 -29.20 13.28
CA GLY A 821 9.69 -29.45 14.70
C GLY A 821 10.80 -30.39 15.16
N PHE A 822 11.59 -29.95 16.14
CA PHE A 822 12.78 -30.66 16.60
C PHE A 822 12.50 -31.68 17.70
N ASP A 823 11.39 -31.54 18.39
CA ASP A 823 11.12 -32.31 19.60
C ASP A 823 9.96 -33.29 19.38
N GLU A 824 9.86 -34.28 20.27
CA GLU A 824 8.81 -35.26 20.28
C GLU A 824 7.43 -34.64 20.55
N ILE A 825 6.39 -35.21 19.95
CA ILE A 825 5.00 -34.81 20.17
C ILE A 825 4.57 -35.25 21.57
N ASN A 826 3.76 -34.44 22.27
CA ASN A 826 3.27 -34.80 23.58
C ASN A 826 2.50 -36.14 23.57
N GLY A 827 2.88 -37.04 24.47
CA GLY A 827 2.29 -38.37 24.56
C GLY A 827 2.81 -39.38 23.55
N SER A 828 3.82 -39.05 22.74
CA SER A 828 4.42 -39.92 21.73
C SER A 828 5.93 -39.79 21.74
N LYS A 829 6.65 -40.84 21.31
CA LYS A 829 8.08 -40.79 21.02
C LYS A 829 8.38 -40.36 19.57
N GLN A 830 7.38 -39.92 18.84
CA GLN A 830 7.50 -39.50 17.46
C GLN A 830 7.90 -38.02 17.38
N TYR A 831 8.95 -37.71 16.63
CA TYR A 831 9.34 -36.34 16.33
C TYR A 831 8.37 -35.71 15.32
N SER A 832 8.11 -34.42 15.42
CA SER A 832 7.18 -33.71 14.52
C SER A 832 7.70 -33.63 13.10
N GLY A 833 8.99 -33.28 12.90
CA GLY A 833 9.61 -33.17 11.57
C GLY A 833 9.06 -32.03 10.72
N SER A 834 8.95 -32.26 9.43
CA SER A 834 8.55 -31.26 8.42
C SER A 834 7.05 -31.04 8.37
N GLN A 835 6.62 -29.80 8.46
CA GLN A 835 5.21 -29.38 8.38
C GLN A 835 5.06 -28.15 7.50
N PHE A 836 3.98 -28.08 6.73
CA PHE A 836 3.56 -26.87 6.02
C PHE A 836 2.35 -26.26 6.71
N HIS A 837 2.35 -24.94 6.80
CA HIS A 837 1.30 -24.17 7.46
C HIS A 837 0.81 -23.05 6.55
N PHE A 838 -0.49 -22.80 6.58
CA PHE A 838 -1.13 -21.75 5.83
C PHE A 838 -1.58 -20.63 6.77
N VAL A 839 -1.54 -19.41 6.27
CA VAL A 839 -2.02 -18.22 6.98
C VAL A 839 -3.09 -17.57 6.13
N LEU A 840 -4.25 -17.34 6.70
CA LEU A 840 -5.37 -16.68 6.04
C LEU A 840 -6.03 -15.68 7.00
N GLY A 841 -5.98 -14.39 6.67
CA GLY A 841 -6.65 -13.33 7.40
C GLY A 841 -6.00 -12.89 8.70
N GLN A 842 -5.32 -13.76 9.43
CA GLN A 842 -4.62 -13.45 10.68
C GLN A 842 -3.17 -13.95 10.66
N GLU A 843 -2.29 -13.26 11.36
CA GLU A 843 -0.92 -13.70 11.59
C GLU A 843 -0.89 -14.85 12.62
N LEU A 844 -0.13 -15.90 12.32
CA LEU A 844 0.05 -17.06 13.22
C LEU A 844 0.76 -16.69 14.52
#